data_6abbc1d01b8ebccdafdd589696ee34de
#
_entry.id   6abbc1d01b8ebccdafdd589696ee34de
#
_cell.length_a   1.000
_cell.length_b   1.000
_cell.length_c   1.000
_cell.angle_alpha   90.00
_cell.angle_beta   90.00
_cell.angle_gamma   90.00
#
_symmetry.space_group_name_H-M   'P 1'
#
loop_
_entity.id
_entity.type
_entity.pdbx_description
1 polymer ?
#
loop_
_entity_poly.entity_id
_entity_poly.type
_entity_poly.pdbx_seq_one_letter_code
_entity_poly.pdbx_strand_id
1 'polypeptide(L)'
;MSDRIEQIAQSTSTIGTEVSRRTFLGLGSGLFLFFMVEPMAVLRAQENRYMPPTPTDFNAYLRIAEDGQITGFTGKIEMGQGISTSLAQLLAEELDVAVDNVNMVMGDTELCPWDMGTFGSLSVRAFGPVLRGAAAEARSVLLQMAAEQLHAPAESLQVHNGVVTDPATKKIVTYAELVKGKRIEKHLGKVPGKAVPNYNVIGQTIARKDAHAKVTGQAKYAGDMTLPGMLSGCILRQPAHGATLKSVDTSAAEKVPGVRVVKEGDLVAVLHQHRDVAAQALTLVKAEWNPSPQTLNDQNIFDHLVNAAPEPGIVGQIGDLAVGEKLATTVFEKIYLDNYVAHSAMETHSALANFENGKMTVWASTQLPFRLRDVISKQLDLPPEKVRIIPPFLGGGFGGKGTEGPLVEAARLSKLTGRPVQMIWSREEEFFFDTFRPAAVIKIRSGVDASGKIVLWDYVIYGGGDREARQFYAVPNERTRASGGWMTQQDVHPFAVGAWRAPSNNSNSFARESHIDLMAAQLKIDPVQFRLNNLANQRMRRVLETAAEKFGWKPAAGPTGRGVGVAIGTDVDSFVATMAEVEVDKSTFQVRVKRVLCVQDMGIVVNPEGARQQMEGCMTMGLGYSLTEQIHFKNGEILDRNFSSYEIPRFSWLPKIETVLIDNPNDPPSGGGEPAIITMGAVVANAVFDAIGTRARQLPVTPAHIKEARAQS
;
A
#
# COMPACT_ATOMS: atom_id res chain seq x y z
N MET A 1 -7.26 -4.74 -36.98
CA MET A 1 -6.69 -5.28 -35.73
C MET A 1 -5.88 -6.55 -35.95
N SER A 2 -6.20 -7.37 -36.95
CA SER A 2 -5.41 -8.55 -37.34
C SER A 2 -4.05 -8.17 -37.93
N ASP A 3 -3.98 -7.13 -38.78
CA ASP A 3 -2.75 -6.75 -39.48
C ASP A 3 -1.64 -6.15 -38.62
N ARG A 4 -1.98 -5.68 -37.40
CA ARG A 4 -0.97 -5.19 -36.44
C ARG A 4 -0.34 -6.31 -35.61
N ILE A 5 -1.03 -7.44 -35.48
CA ILE A 5 -0.51 -8.60 -34.75
C ILE A 5 0.49 -9.37 -35.63
N GLU A 6 0.28 -9.42 -36.92
CA GLU A 6 1.23 -10.06 -37.86
C GLU A 6 2.51 -9.24 -38.06
N GLN A 7 2.47 -7.92 -38.02
CA GLN A 7 3.67 -7.07 -38.08
C GLN A 7 4.56 -7.18 -36.83
N ILE A 8 3.99 -7.46 -35.65
CA ILE A 8 4.78 -7.68 -34.42
C ILE A 8 5.42 -9.08 -34.43
N ALA A 9 4.78 -10.07 -35.06
CA ALA A 9 5.33 -11.41 -35.16
C ALA A 9 6.50 -11.52 -36.19
N GLN A 10 6.56 -10.64 -37.17
CA GLN A 10 7.63 -10.64 -38.20
C GLN A 10 8.88 -9.87 -37.78
N SER A 11 8.83 -9.02 -36.72
CA SER A 11 10.01 -8.27 -36.28
C SER A 11 10.88 -9.01 -35.22
N THR A 12 10.50 -10.21 -34.82
CA THR A 12 11.23 -11.01 -33.82
C THR A 12 12.07 -12.16 -34.39
N SER A 13 12.23 -12.25 -35.72
CA SER A 13 12.89 -13.38 -36.37
C SER A 13 14.37 -13.19 -36.74
N THR A 14 15.07 -12.19 -36.20
CA THR A 14 16.50 -11.99 -36.53
C THR A 14 17.34 -11.62 -35.30
N ILE A 15 17.35 -12.45 -34.26
CA ILE A 15 18.48 -12.56 -33.32
C ILE A 15 18.58 -14.03 -32.95
N GLY A 16 19.49 -14.75 -33.63
CA GLY A 16 19.84 -16.11 -33.32
C GLY A 16 20.68 -16.18 -32.04
N THR A 17 20.05 -16.45 -30.92
CA THR A 17 20.70 -16.98 -29.71
C THR A 17 19.89 -18.18 -29.27
N GLU A 18 20.53 -19.34 -29.18
CA GLU A 18 19.93 -20.56 -28.63
C GLU A 18 19.40 -20.29 -27.22
N VAL A 19 18.08 -20.24 -27.10
CA VAL A 19 17.41 -20.13 -25.80
C VAL A 19 17.50 -21.49 -25.12
N SER A 20 18.27 -21.60 -24.06
CA SER A 20 18.38 -22.84 -23.29
C SER A 20 17.02 -23.28 -22.73
N ARG A 21 16.83 -24.60 -22.54
CA ARG A 21 15.62 -25.17 -21.90
C ARG A 21 15.26 -24.49 -20.57
N ARG A 22 16.24 -23.95 -19.84
CA ARG A 22 16.05 -23.17 -18.60
C ARG A 22 15.33 -21.84 -18.84
N THR A 23 15.62 -21.15 -19.93
CA THR A 23 14.98 -19.87 -20.27
C THR A 23 13.54 -20.07 -20.73
N PHE A 24 13.25 -21.18 -21.40
CA PHE A 24 11.89 -21.53 -21.85
C PHE A 24 10.95 -21.91 -20.69
N LEU A 25 11.44 -22.61 -19.67
CA LEU A 25 10.66 -22.98 -18.49
C LEU A 25 10.41 -21.76 -17.56
N GLY A 26 11.30 -20.76 -17.55
CA GLY A 26 11.11 -19.49 -16.87
C GLY A 26 9.98 -18.64 -17.48
N LEU A 27 9.72 -18.77 -18.77
CA LEU A 27 8.62 -18.10 -19.47
C LEU A 27 7.24 -18.71 -19.11
N GLY A 28 7.20 -20.01 -18.82
CA GLY A 28 5.95 -20.71 -18.43
C GLY A 28 5.43 -20.32 -17.04
N SER A 29 6.33 -20.02 -16.08
CA SER A 29 5.92 -19.55 -14.74
C SER A 29 5.53 -18.06 -14.73
N GLY A 30 6.01 -17.28 -15.68
CA GLY A 30 5.57 -15.89 -15.90
C GLY A 30 4.13 -15.79 -16.42
N LEU A 31 3.63 -16.80 -17.13
CA LEU A 31 2.26 -16.81 -17.66
C LEU A 31 1.20 -17.02 -16.54
N PHE A 32 1.52 -17.75 -15.48
CA PHE A 32 0.59 -17.98 -14.36
C PHE A 32 0.39 -16.73 -13.49
N LEU A 33 1.38 -15.85 -13.42
CA LEU A 33 1.25 -14.52 -12.82
C LEU A 33 0.41 -13.55 -13.68
N PHE A 34 0.31 -13.81 -14.99
CA PHE A 34 -0.37 -12.92 -15.95
C PHE A 34 -1.91 -12.93 -15.81
N PHE A 35 -2.50 -14.02 -15.37
CA PHE A 35 -3.97 -14.14 -15.24
C PHE A 35 -4.54 -13.63 -13.90
N MET A 36 -3.69 -13.40 -12.88
CA MET A 36 -4.15 -12.90 -11.59
C MET A 36 -3.91 -11.40 -11.34
N VAL A 37 -3.25 -10.69 -12.27
CA VAL A 37 -2.84 -9.29 -12.02
C VAL A 37 -3.02 -8.45 -13.29
N GLU A 38 -4.27 -8.21 -13.69
CA GLU A 38 -4.57 -7.21 -14.73
C GLU A 38 -4.00 -5.81 -14.45
N PRO A 39 -3.95 -5.29 -13.19
CA PRO A 39 -3.30 -4.02 -12.91
C PRO A 39 -1.80 -3.98 -13.23
N MET A 40 -1.11 -5.13 -13.22
CA MET A 40 0.33 -5.20 -13.53
C MET A 40 0.64 -5.17 -15.03
N ALA A 41 -0.30 -5.49 -15.89
CA ALA A 41 -0.13 -5.37 -17.34
C ALA A 41 -0.03 -3.90 -17.77
N VAL A 42 -0.76 -3.00 -17.10
CA VAL A 42 -0.69 -1.55 -17.33
C VAL A 42 0.65 -0.97 -16.86
N LEU A 43 1.17 -1.43 -15.73
CA LEU A 43 2.51 -1.07 -15.25
C LEU A 43 3.63 -1.54 -16.19
N ARG A 44 3.45 -2.70 -16.85
CA ARG A 44 4.40 -3.22 -17.86
C ARG A 44 4.35 -2.45 -19.18
N ALA A 45 3.20 -1.94 -19.58
CA ALA A 45 3.04 -1.21 -20.84
C ALA A 45 3.60 0.22 -20.77
N GLN A 46 3.68 0.83 -19.61
CA GLN A 46 4.19 2.20 -19.43
C GLN A 46 5.70 2.27 -19.15
N GLU A 47 6.31 1.19 -18.68
CA GLU A 47 7.74 1.15 -18.41
C GLU A 47 8.34 -0.07 -19.09
N ASN A 48 9.20 0.14 -20.08
CA ASN A 48 10.05 -0.88 -20.71
C ASN A 48 11.09 -1.39 -19.68
N ARG A 49 10.63 -1.92 -18.52
CA ARG A 49 11.47 -2.40 -17.42
C ARG A 49 11.67 -3.89 -17.54
N TYR A 50 12.93 -4.26 -17.69
CA TYR A 50 13.37 -5.64 -17.50
C TYR A 50 13.07 -6.05 -16.05
N MET A 51 12.10 -6.93 -15.86
CA MET A 51 11.87 -7.58 -14.58
C MET A 51 12.66 -8.89 -14.58
N PRO A 52 13.67 -9.03 -13.71
CA PRO A 52 14.42 -10.28 -13.62
C PRO A 52 13.47 -11.43 -13.29
N PRO A 53 13.74 -12.63 -13.79
CA PRO A 53 12.94 -13.79 -13.46
C PRO A 53 13.02 -14.07 -11.95
N THR A 54 11.91 -14.49 -11.36
CA THR A 54 11.87 -14.95 -9.98
C THR A 54 12.81 -16.15 -9.83
N PRO A 55 13.78 -16.15 -8.89
CA PRO A 55 14.65 -17.29 -8.68
C PRO A 55 13.86 -18.56 -8.39
N THR A 56 14.25 -19.66 -9.00
CA THR A 56 13.66 -20.99 -8.74
C THR A 56 14.49 -21.80 -7.76
N ASP A 57 15.71 -21.37 -7.47
CA ASP A 57 16.58 -21.97 -6.46
C ASP A 57 16.13 -21.56 -5.05
N PHE A 58 15.77 -22.52 -4.21
CA PHE A 58 15.33 -22.25 -2.83
C PHE A 58 16.44 -21.59 -1.98
N ASN A 59 17.73 -21.78 -2.32
CA ASN A 59 18.83 -21.09 -1.65
C ASN A 59 18.80 -19.55 -1.82
N ALA A 60 18.02 -19.03 -2.78
CA ALA A 60 17.76 -17.61 -2.88
C ALA A 60 16.81 -17.07 -1.79
N TYR A 61 16.04 -17.95 -1.15
CA TYR A 61 14.98 -17.59 -0.20
C TYR A 61 15.26 -18.02 1.24
N LEU A 62 16.11 -19.01 1.46
CA LEU A 62 16.38 -19.47 2.81
C LEU A 62 17.80 -20.04 2.96
N ARG A 63 18.32 -19.95 4.18
CA ARG A 63 19.57 -20.53 4.63
C ARG A 63 19.35 -21.18 5.99
N ILE A 64 19.88 -22.38 6.18
CA ILE A 64 19.92 -23.06 7.46
C ILE A 64 21.37 -23.02 7.95
N ALA A 65 21.59 -22.47 9.13
CA ALA A 65 22.93 -22.37 9.74
C ALA A 65 23.28 -23.65 10.54
N GLU A 66 24.56 -23.80 10.88
CA GLU A 66 25.05 -24.96 11.62
C GLU A 66 24.52 -25.05 13.08
N ASP A 67 23.98 -23.95 13.59
CA ASP A 67 23.31 -23.90 14.89
C ASP A 67 21.78 -24.17 14.80
N GLY A 68 21.30 -24.49 13.61
CA GLY A 68 19.86 -24.74 13.35
C GLY A 68 19.01 -23.49 13.12
N GLN A 69 19.60 -22.30 13.21
CA GLN A 69 18.86 -21.06 12.87
C GLN A 69 18.58 -21.00 11.37
N ILE A 70 17.39 -20.57 11.04
CA ILE A 70 16.94 -20.39 9.66
C ILE A 70 16.87 -18.90 9.35
N THR A 71 17.46 -18.50 8.24
CA THR A 71 17.33 -17.14 7.71
C THR A 71 16.52 -17.20 6.44
N GLY A 72 15.37 -16.49 6.43
CA GLY A 72 14.59 -16.24 5.23
C GLY A 72 15.02 -14.93 4.56
N PHE A 73 15.06 -14.90 3.23
CA PHE A 73 15.43 -13.73 2.43
C PHE A 73 14.25 -13.29 1.58
N THR A 74 13.94 -12.00 1.61
CA THR A 74 12.85 -11.42 0.83
C THR A 74 13.16 -9.99 0.40
N GLY A 75 12.79 -9.64 -0.82
CA GLY A 75 12.81 -8.24 -1.25
C GLY A 75 11.72 -7.37 -0.64
N LYS A 76 10.75 -7.96 0.09
CA LYS A 76 9.76 -7.21 0.88
C LYS A 76 10.43 -6.51 2.07
N ILE A 77 9.79 -5.46 2.58
CA ILE A 77 10.29 -4.69 3.73
C ILE A 77 9.28 -4.64 4.88
N GLU A 78 9.78 -4.43 6.10
CA GLU A 78 8.96 -4.21 7.29
C GLU A 78 8.74 -2.71 7.52
N MET A 79 7.50 -2.26 7.42
CA MET A 79 7.12 -0.85 7.61
C MET A 79 6.03 -0.66 8.69
N GLY A 80 5.94 -1.61 9.62
CA GLY A 80 4.98 -1.61 10.71
C GLY A 80 3.83 -2.60 10.56
N GLN A 81 3.67 -3.22 9.38
CA GLN A 81 2.57 -4.14 9.09
C GLN A 81 2.76 -5.55 9.70
N GLY A 82 3.93 -5.88 10.27
CA GLY A 82 4.19 -7.18 10.91
C GLY A 82 4.51 -8.32 9.95
N ILE A 83 4.91 -7.99 8.72
CA ILE A 83 5.16 -8.99 7.69
C ILE A 83 6.36 -9.87 7.98
N SER A 84 7.37 -9.37 8.70
CA SER A 84 8.51 -10.17 9.16
C SER A 84 8.07 -11.39 9.98
N THR A 85 7.06 -11.23 10.82
CA THR A 85 6.47 -12.32 11.61
C THR A 85 5.67 -13.28 10.74
N SER A 86 4.79 -12.78 9.87
CA SER A 86 3.95 -13.63 9.02
C SER A 86 4.78 -14.44 8.01
N LEU A 87 5.84 -13.86 7.43
CA LEU A 87 6.72 -14.60 6.53
C LEU A 87 7.54 -15.66 7.28
N ALA A 88 7.97 -15.36 8.52
CA ALA A 88 8.60 -16.36 9.38
C ALA A 88 7.64 -17.53 9.72
N GLN A 89 6.35 -17.24 9.95
CA GLN A 89 5.33 -18.28 10.15
C GLN A 89 5.17 -19.18 8.92
N LEU A 90 5.18 -18.62 7.71
CA LEU A 90 5.10 -19.39 6.46
C LEU A 90 6.29 -20.34 6.29
N LEU A 91 7.50 -19.88 6.60
CA LEU A 91 8.71 -20.72 6.58
C LEU A 91 8.65 -21.80 7.66
N ALA A 92 8.31 -21.41 8.88
CA ALA A 92 8.24 -22.31 10.02
C ALA A 92 7.22 -23.44 9.80
N GLU A 93 6.06 -23.12 9.20
CA GLU A 93 5.04 -24.09 8.83
C GLU A 93 5.58 -25.16 7.89
N GLU A 94 6.19 -24.74 6.78
CA GLU A 94 6.64 -25.70 5.77
C GLU A 94 7.85 -26.54 6.23
N LEU A 95 8.74 -25.94 7.04
CA LEU A 95 9.97 -26.58 7.51
C LEU A 95 9.78 -27.40 8.81
N ASP A 96 8.61 -27.40 9.43
CA ASP A 96 8.36 -28.00 10.74
C ASP A 96 9.34 -27.52 11.84
N VAL A 97 9.50 -26.19 11.95
CA VAL A 97 10.37 -25.57 12.96
C VAL A 97 9.61 -24.55 13.81
N ALA A 98 10.17 -24.21 14.96
CA ALA A 98 9.62 -23.10 15.76
C ALA A 98 9.82 -21.76 15.03
N VAL A 99 8.85 -20.85 15.13
CA VAL A 99 8.92 -19.51 14.52
C VAL A 99 10.12 -18.71 15.07
N ASP A 100 10.49 -18.93 16.31
CA ASP A 100 11.62 -18.25 16.95
C ASP A 100 12.96 -18.62 16.31
N ASN A 101 13.05 -19.80 15.69
CA ASN A 101 14.25 -20.23 14.96
C ASN A 101 14.36 -19.62 13.56
N VAL A 102 13.37 -18.82 13.12
CA VAL A 102 13.34 -18.20 11.80
C VAL A 102 13.59 -16.70 11.90
N ASN A 103 14.66 -16.21 11.28
CA ASN A 103 14.98 -14.80 11.12
C ASN A 103 14.71 -14.37 9.67
N MET A 104 14.34 -13.09 9.46
CA MET A 104 14.10 -12.56 8.13
C MET A 104 15.10 -11.45 7.80
N VAL A 105 15.78 -11.57 6.65
CA VAL A 105 16.54 -10.49 6.01
C VAL A 105 15.65 -9.92 4.91
N MET A 106 15.41 -8.63 4.96
CA MET A 106 14.34 -7.98 4.17
C MET A 106 14.88 -6.79 3.37
N GLY A 107 14.60 -6.77 2.09
CA GLY A 107 14.80 -5.62 1.21
C GLY A 107 16.24 -5.24 0.87
N ASP A 108 17.25 -5.88 1.45
CA ASP A 108 18.65 -5.64 1.10
C ASP A 108 18.93 -6.10 -0.33
N THR A 109 19.26 -5.17 -1.22
CA THR A 109 19.35 -5.45 -2.66
C THR A 109 20.57 -6.30 -3.05
N GLU A 110 21.50 -6.52 -2.14
CA GLU A 110 22.66 -7.40 -2.36
C GLU A 110 22.42 -8.83 -1.83
N LEU A 111 21.58 -8.97 -0.79
CA LEU A 111 21.35 -10.25 -0.11
C LEU A 111 20.03 -10.90 -0.50
N CYS A 112 19.02 -10.11 -0.88
CA CYS A 112 17.67 -10.61 -1.14
C CYS A 112 17.41 -10.79 -2.63
N PRO A 113 16.51 -11.72 -3.00
CA PRO A 113 16.04 -11.83 -4.37
C PRO A 113 15.31 -10.54 -4.77
N TRP A 114 15.37 -10.22 -6.07
CA TRP A 114 14.67 -9.06 -6.62
C TRP A 114 13.17 -9.10 -6.30
N ASP A 115 12.62 -7.94 -5.95
CA ASP A 115 11.21 -7.75 -5.67
C ASP A 115 10.75 -6.37 -6.18
N MET A 116 9.52 -6.30 -6.67
CA MET A 116 8.95 -5.05 -7.18
C MET A 116 8.67 -4.02 -6.09
N GLY A 117 8.66 -4.42 -4.82
CA GLY A 117 8.40 -3.56 -3.66
C GLY A 117 7.28 -4.06 -2.76
N THR A 118 7.04 -3.32 -1.67
CA THR A 118 6.06 -3.65 -0.64
C THR A 118 4.87 -2.70 -0.70
N PHE A 119 3.81 -3.14 -1.37
CA PHE A 119 2.57 -2.40 -1.61
C PHE A 119 1.45 -3.36 -2.04
N GLY A 120 0.20 -2.87 -2.17
CA GLY A 120 -0.94 -3.60 -2.75
C GLY A 120 -1.31 -4.89 -2.03
N SER A 121 -0.94 -5.01 -0.74
CA SER A 121 -1.14 -6.23 0.06
C SER A 121 -0.54 -7.50 -0.56
N LEU A 122 0.57 -7.36 -1.33
CA LEU A 122 1.19 -8.45 -2.10
C LEU A 122 2.11 -9.37 -1.29
N SER A 123 2.49 -9.01 -0.07
CA SER A 123 3.52 -9.74 0.68
C SER A 123 3.11 -11.17 1.02
N VAL A 124 1.92 -11.38 1.60
CA VAL A 124 1.40 -12.74 1.87
C VAL A 124 0.77 -13.33 0.62
N ARG A 125 -0.09 -12.58 -0.06
CA ARG A 125 -0.89 -13.04 -1.19
C ARG A 125 -0.07 -13.51 -2.39
N ALA A 126 0.94 -12.73 -2.81
CA ALA A 126 1.73 -13.04 -4.00
C ALA A 126 3.10 -13.65 -3.68
N PHE A 127 3.82 -13.11 -2.68
CA PHE A 127 5.15 -13.62 -2.33
C PHE A 127 5.08 -14.84 -1.39
N GLY A 128 4.08 -14.91 -0.51
CA GLY A 128 3.90 -16.04 0.41
C GLY A 128 3.93 -17.42 -0.26
N PRO A 129 3.20 -17.65 -1.36
CA PRO A 129 3.26 -18.91 -2.11
C PRO A 129 4.65 -19.26 -2.65
N VAL A 130 5.43 -18.26 -3.10
CA VAL A 130 6.81 -18.45 -3.58
C VAL A 130 7.70 -18.93 -2.42
N LEU A 131 7.62 -18.24 -1.30
CA LEU A 131 8.41 -18.56 -0.09
C LEU A 131 8.05 -19.95 0.46
N ARG A 132 6.76 -20.28 0.51
CA ARG A 132 6.28 -21.60 0.93
C ARG A 132 6.76 -22.71 -0.02
N GLY A 133 6.70 -22.47 -1.34
CA GLY A 133 7.20 -23.44 -2.33
C GLY A 133 8.70 -23.72 -2.15
N ALA A 134 9.51 -22.69 -1.93
CA ALA A 134 10.93 -22.85 -1.65
C ALA A 134 11.20 -23.64 -0.36
N ALA A 135 10.45 -23.36 0.71
CA ALA A 135 10.55 -24.08 1.98
C ALA A 135 10.11 -25.54 1.88
N ALA A 136 9.03 -25.83 1.15
CA ALA A 136 8.55 -27.20 0.90
C ALA A 136 9.58 -28.03 0.11
N GLU A 137 10.20 -27.44 -0.91
CA GLU A 137 11.29 -28.09 -1.65
C GLU A 137 12.48 -28.36 -0.75
N ALA A 138 12.94 -27.37 0.02
CA ALA A 138 14.05 -27.50 0.95
C ALA A 138 13.78 -28.62 1.99
N ARG A 139 12.57 -28.66 2.57
CA ARG A 139 12.15 -29.71 3.49
C ARG A 139 12.24 -31.12 2.84
N SER A 140 11.77 -31.24 1.61
CA SER A 140 11.78 -32.52 0.90
C SER A 140 13.22 -32.99 0.61
N VAL A 141 14.12 -32.09 0.27
CA VAL A 141 15.55 -32.40 0.08
C VAL A 141 16.18 -32.84 1.42
N LEU A 142 15.90 -32.12 2.51
CA LEU A 142 16.40 -32.47 3.84
C LEU A 142 15.91 -33.84 4.30
N LEU A 143 14.64 -34.18 4.02
CA LEU A 143 14.10 -35.51 4.32
C LEU A 143 14.80 -36.62 3.51
N GLN A 144 15.13 -36.39 2.24
CA GLN A 144 15.91 -37.35 1.46
C GLN A 144 17.33 -37.53 2.02
N MET A 145 18.01 -36.45 2.41
CA MET A 145 19.32 -36.51 3.06
C MET A 145 19.26 -37.27 4.39
N ALA A 146 18.19 -37.04 5.17
CA ALA A 146 17.95 -37.75 6.43
C ALA A 146 17.68 -39.24 6.18
N ALA A 147 16.91 -39.60 5.16
CA ALA A 147 16.63 -40.98 4.76
C ALA A 147 17.91 -41.76 4.43
N GLU A 148 18.83 -41.11 3.68
CA GLU A 148 20.14 -41.68 3.37
C GLU A 148 20.96 -41.88 4.64
N GLN A 149 21.01 -40.93 5.57
CA GLN A 149 21.80 -40.99 6.79
C GLN A 149 21.22 -41.96 7.83
N LEU A 150 19.90 -42.03 7.96
CA LEU A 150 19.20 -42.91 8.91
C LEU A 150 18.96 -44.32 8.35
N HIS A 151 19.20 -44.52 7.06
CA HIS A 151 18.89 -45.78 6.33
C HIS A 151 17.40 -46.18 6.43
N ALA A 152 16.51 -45.17 6.28
CA ALA A 152 15.06 -45.35 6.39
C ALA A 152 14.34 -44.67 5.19
N PRO A 153 13.14 -45.14 4.79
CA PRO A 153 12.37 -44.48 3.73
C PRO A 153 11.98 -43.05 4.13
N ALA A 154 12.12 -42.08 3.21
CA ALA A 154 11.83 -40.68 3.50
C ALA A 154 10.38 -40.45 3.96
N GLU A 155 9.44 -41.24 3.41
CA GLU A 155 8.01 -41.17 3.71
C GLU A 155 7.68 -41.63 5.15
N SER A 156 8.55 -42.42 5.77
CA SER A 156 8.39 -42.91 7.16
C SER A 156 8.92 -41.92 8.19
N LEU A 157 9.73 -40.96 7.76
CA LEU A 157 10.38 -40.02 8.66
C LEU A 157 9.40 -38.93 9.15
N GLN A 158 9.55 -38.55 10.40
CA GLN A 158 8.79 -37.49 11.04
C GLN A 158 9.69 -36.32 11.38
N VAL A 159 9.21 -35.12 11.18
CA VAL A 159 9.93 -33.90 11.54
C VAL A 159 9.20 -33.16 12.66
N HIS A 160 9.93 -32.79 13.67
CA HIS A 160 9.45 -31.90 14.71
C HIS A 160 10.56 -30.96 15.14
N ASN A 161 10.31 -29.66 15.05
CA ASN A 161 11.25 -28.57 15.39
C ASN A 161 12.64 -28.76 14.76
N GLY A 162 12.69 -29.13 13.46
CA GLY A 162 13.95 -29.32 12.72
C GLY A 162 14.74 -30.60 13.08
N VAL A 163 14.13 -31.47 13.87
CA VAL A 163 14.67 -32.79 14.21
C VAL A 163 13.89 -33.84 13.40
N VAL A 164 14.62 -34.58 12.57
CA VAL A 164 14.09 -35.69 11.79
C VAL A 164 14.25 -36.98 12.58
N THR A 165 13.17 -37.71 12.77
CA THR A 165 13.14 -38.98 13.55
C THR A 165 12.65 -40.12 12.66
N ASP A 166 13.32 -41.27 12.73
CA ASP A 166 12.79 -42.53 12.26
C ASP A 166 11.95 -43.17 13.38
N PRO A 167 10.60 -43.30 13.26
CA PRO A 167 9.77 -43.86 14.30
C PRO A 167 10.06 -45.31 14.61
N ALA A 168 10.58 -46.08 13.63
CA ALA A 168 10.85 -47.51 13.77
C ALA A 168 12.12 -47.78 14.61
N THR A 169 13.20 -47.04 14.35
CA THR A 169 14.51 -47.24 15.02
C THR A 169 14.77 -46.25 16.13
N LYS A 170 13.97 -45.17 16.27
CA LYS A 170 14.16 -44.04 17.19
C LYS A 170 15.44 -43.25 16.93
N LYS A 171 16.15 -43.48 15.80
CA LYS A 171 17.28 -42.66 15.40
C LYS A 171 16.80 -41.27 14.99
N ILE A 172 17.64 -40.30 15.27
CA ILE A 172 17.36 -38.88 14.95
C ILE A 172 18.54 -38.27 14.17
N VAL A 173 18.24 -37.22 13.39
CA VAL A 173 19.21 -36.32 12.78
C VAL A 173 18.59 -34.94 12.71
N THR A 174 19.35 -33.88 12.96
CA THR A 174 18.86 -32.50 12.89
C THR A 174 19.13 -31.89 11.52
N TYR A 175 18.37 -30.88 11.14
CA TYR A 175 18.65 -30.09 9.94
C TYR A 175 20.06 -29.49 9.97
N ALA A 176 20.51 -29.01 11.14
CA ALA A 176 21.85 -28.48 11.34
C ALA A 176 22.95 -29.52 10.98
N GLU A 177 22.80 -30.75 11.45
CA GLU A 177 23.73 -31.84 11.13
C GLU A 177 23.75 -32.20 9.65
N LEU A 178 22.56 -32.20 9.00
CA LEU A 178 22.43 -32.51 7.58
C LEU A 178 23.13 -31.49 6.67
N VAL A 179 23.07 -30.20 7.02
CA VAL A 179 23.63 -29.11 6.20
C VAL A 179 25.04 -28.71 6.56
N LYS A 180 25.60 -29.25 7.64
CA LYS A 180 26.94 -28.87 8.17
C LYS A 180 28.01 -28.94 7.10
N GLY A 181 28.64 -27.79 6.79
CA GLY A 181 29.69 -27.66 5.80
C GLY A 181 29.26 -27.95 4.35
N LYS A 182 27.95 -27.99 4.06
CA LYS A 182 27.43 -28.31 2.73
C LYS A 182 26.56 -27.15 2.18
N ARG A 183 26.71 -26.89 0.88
CA ARG A 183 25.69 -26.18 0.11
C ARG A 183 24.80 -27.23 -0.55
N ILE A 184 23.48 -27.10 -0.39
CA ILE A 184 22.53 -28.00 -1.00
C ILE A 184 22.33 -27.56 -2.47
N GLU A 185 22.78 -28.38 -3.41
CA GLU A 185 22.67 -28.13 -4.86
C GLU A 185 21.59 -29.00 -5.52
N LYS A 186 21.01 -29.94 -4.75
CA LYS A 186 19.97 -30.84 -5.25
C LYS A 186 18.63 -30.09 -5.32
N HIS A 187 18.03 -30.10 -6.48
CA HIS A 187 16.69 -29.52 -6.73
C HIS A 187 15.71 -30.63 -7.10
N LEU A 188 14.52 -30.59 -6.50
CA LEU A 188 13.41 -31.50 -6.77
C LEU A 188 12.35 -30.84 -7.68
N GLY A 189 12.46 -29.52 -7.88
CA GLY A 189 11.50 -28.75 -8.62
C GLY A 189 10.25 -28.44 -7.79
N LYS A 190 9.09 -28.40 -8.42
CA LYS A 190 7.85 -28.03 -7.75
C LYS A 190 7.36 -29.12 -6.81
N VAL A 191 7.51 -28.89 -5.51
CA VAL A 191 7.02 -29.77 -4.44
C VAL A 191 5.75 -29.13 -3.85
N PRO A 192 4.67 -29.89 -3.63
CA PRO A 192 3.48 -29.39 -2.95
C PRO A 192 3.81 -28.97 -1.51
N GLY A 193 3.39 -27.77 -1.12
CA GLY A 193 3.41 -27.34 0.27
C GLY A 193 2.32 -28.02 1.09
N LYS A 194 2.38 -27.85 2.41
CA LYS A 194 1.32 -28.31 3.31
C LYS A 194 -0.02 -27.64 2.96
N ALA A 195 -1.11 -28.33 3.21
CA ALA A 195 -2.47 -27.86 3.01
C ALA A 195 -3.26 -27.88 4.32
N VAL A 196 -4.33 -27.10 4.40
CA VAL A 196 -5.34 -27.25 5.43
C VAL A 196 -5.93 -28.67 5.32
N PRO A 197 -6.14 -29.44 6.41
CA PRO A 197 -6.10 -29.01 7.82
C PRO A 197 -4.74 -29.21 8.53
N ASN A 198 -3.66 -29.46 7.81
CA ASN A 198 -2.37 -29.84 8.37
C ASN A 198 -1.50 -28.66 8.82
N TYR A 199 -2.07 -27.46 8.99
CA TYR A 199 -1.35 -26.31 9.50
C TYR A 199 -1.25 -26.35 11.01
N ASN A 200 -0.02 -26.11 11.51
CA ASN A 200 0.28 -26.04 12.94
C ASN A 200 0.69 -24.62 13.38
N VAL A 201 1.18 -23.81 12.46
CA VAL A 201 1.72 -22.46 12.71
C VAL A 201 0.89 -21.40 11.99
N ILE A 202 0.49 -21.64 10.75
CA ILE A 202 -0.45 -20.78 10.02
C ILE A 202 -1.80 -20.79 10.73
N GLY A 203 -2.39 -19.61 10.95
CA GLY A 203 -3.64 -19.45 11.69
C GLY A 203 -3.45 -19.24 13.19
N GLN A 204 -2.22 -19.41 13.71
CA GLN A 204 -1.92 -19.15 15.12
C GLN A 204 -1.55 -17.69 15.35
N THR A 205 -1.96 -17.17 16.50
CA THR A 205 -1.54 -15.86 16.99
C THR A 205 -0.10 -15.94 17.48
N ILE A 206 0.84 -15.39 16.71
CA ILE A 206 2.25 -15.29 17.09
C ILE A 206 2.56 -13.82 17.37
N ALA A 207 3.22 -13.57 18.49
CA ALA A 207 3.66 -12.22 18.86
C ALA A 207 4.65 -11.67 17.81
N ARG A 208 4.58 -10.37 17.57
CA ARG A 208 5.48 -9.71 16.61
C ARG A 208 6.94 -9.87 17.00
N LYS A 209 7.75 -10.39 16.09
CA LYS A 209 9.20 -10.59 16.30
C LYS A 209 9.95 -9.27 16.51
N ASP A 210 9.46 -8.18 15.93
CA ASP A 210 10.06 -6.84 15.98
C ASP A 210 9.56 -5.98 17.18
N ALA A 211 8.59 -6.47 17.95
CA ALA A 211 7.95 -5.69 19.02
C ALA A 211 8.96 -5.27 20.10
N HIS A 212 9.80 -6.20 20.59
CA HIS A 212 10.77 -5.91 21.64
C HIS A 212 11.75 -4.82 21.23
N ALA A 213 12.35 -4.94 20.03
CA ALA A 213 13.29 -3.96 19.51
C ALA A 213 12.66 -2.56 19.39
N LYS A 214 11.37 -2.49 19.00
CA LYS A 214 10.65 -1.21 18.87
C LYS A 214 10.34 -0.56 20.22
N VAL A 215 9.82 -1.31 21.19
CA VAL A 215 9.43 -0.73 22.48
C VAL A 215 10.62 -0.41 23.38
N THR A 216 11.79 -1.00 23.13
CA THR A 216 13.05 -0.73 23.86
C THR A 216 13.95 0.30 23.17
N GLY A 217 13.58 0.82 21.99
CA GLY A 217 14.38 1.75 21.21
C GLY A 217 15.58 1.12 20.50
N GLN A 218 15.66 -0.22 20.45
CA GLN A 218 16.73 -0.94 19.75
C GLN A 218 16.50 -0.99 18.24
N ALA A 219 15.25 -0.85 17.80
CA ALA A 219 14.91 -0.77 16.38
C ALA A 219 15.58 0.46 15.76
N LYS A 220 16.25 0.27 14.62
CA LYS A 220 16.91 1.35 13.88
C LYS A 220 16.14 1.70 12.63
N TYR A 221 15.97 3.00 12.42
CA TYR A 221 15.37 3.62 11.24
C TYR A 221 16.46 4.32 10.43
N ALA A 222 16.17 4.74 9.20
CA ALA A 222 17.20 5.35 8.35
C ALA A 222 17.77 6.65 8.96
N GLY A 223 16.95 7.41 9.68
CA GLY A 223 17.40 8.60 10.42
C GLY A 223 18.30 8.31 11.63
N ASP A 224 18.31 7.06 12.16
CA ASP A 224 19.15 6.66 13.30
C ASP A 224 20.52 6.11 12.88
N MET A 225 20.72 5.92 11.57
CA MET A 225 21.97 5.37 11.06
C MET A 225 23.07 6.41 11.13
N THR A 226 24.24 5.99 11.59
CA THR A 226 25.42 6.87 11.73
C THR A 226 26.67 6.21 11.16
N LEU A 227 27.52 7.01 10.52
CA LEU A 227 28.85 6.61 10.04
C LEU A 227 29.90 7.61 10.46
N PRO A 228 31.15 7.16 10.69
CA PRO A 228 32.25 8.05 11.02
C PRO A 228 32.42 9.17 9.97
N GLY A 229 32.48 10.40 10.44
CA GLY A 229 32.70 11.55 9.58
C GLY A 229 31.53 11.91 8.66
N MET A 230 30.32 11.42 8.92
CA MET A 230 29.15 11.78 8.14
C MET A 230 28.80 13.26 8.25
N LEU A 231 28.10 13.77 7.24
CA LEU A 231 27.51 15.10 7.19
C LEU A 231 26.00 14.97 7.13
N SER A 232 25.31 15.88 7.79
CA SER A 232 23.87 16.10 7.62
C SER A 232 23.66 17.22 6.59
N GLY A 233 22.78 16.98 5.62
CA GLY A 233 22.45 17.93 4.56
C GLY A 233 21.08 18.56 4.75
N CYS A 234 20.99 19.86 4.41
CA CYS A 234 19.76 20.60 4.24
C CYS A 234 19.78 21.27 2.86
N ILE A 235 18.67 21.20 2.13
CA ILE A 235 18.59 21.72 0.75
C ILE A 235 17.71 22.96 0.70
N LEU A 236 18.13 23.94 -0.10
CA LEU A 236 17.31 25.09 -0.44
C LEU A 236 16.12 24.63 -1.28
N ARG A 237 14.92 24.84 -0.78
CA ARG A 237 13.68 24.39 -1.42
C ARG A 237 12.93 25.52 -2.09
N GLN A 238 12.26 25.21 -3.21
CA GLN A 238 11.35 26.13 -3.87
C GLN A 238 10.12 26.39 -2.98
N PRO A 239 9.58 27.63 -2.96
CA PRO A 239 8.45 28.00 -2.10
C PRO A 239 7.09 27.51 -2.62
N ALA A 240 7.00 27.19 -3.91
CA ALA A 240 5.79 26.71 -4.57
C ALA A 240 6.13 25.76 -5.72
N HIS A 241 5.27 24.79 -5.98
CA HIS A 241 5.40 23.91 -7.15
C HIS A 241 5.41 24.73 -8.44
N GLY A 242 6.44 24.51 -9.28
CA GLY A 242 6.64 25.27 -10.52
C GLY A 242 7.41 26.59 -10.36
N ALA A 243 7.78 27.00 -9.14
CA ALA A 243 8.73 28.09 -8.96
C ALA A 243 10.15 27.64 -9.36
N THR A 244 10.92 28.52 -10.00
CA THR A 244 12.30 28.22 -10.45
C THR A 244 13.30 29.19 -9.83
N LEU A 245 14.47 28.63 -9.45
CA LEU A 245 15.54 29.46 -8.86
C LEU A 245 16.09 30.48 -9.88
N LYS A 246 16.02 31.77 -9.55
CA LYS A 246 16.53 32.87 -10.38
C LYS A 246 17.95 33.23 -10.01
N SER A 247 18.22 33.39 -8.72
CA SER A 247 19.54 33.70 -8.19
C SER A 247 19.71 33.18 -6.75
N VAL A 248 20.96 32.92 -6.35
CA VAL A 248 21.27 32.45 -4.99
C VAL A 248 22.59 33.04 -4.51
N ASP A 249 22.60 33.61 -3.30
CA ASP A 249 23.79 34.03 -2.57
C ASP A 249 23.98 33.15 -1.32
N THR A 250 25.06 32.42 -1.29
CA THR A 250 25.43 31.51 -0.19
C THR A 250 26.55 32.04 0.68
N SER A 251 27.07 33.23 0.39
CA SER A 251 28.28 33.79 0.99
C SER A 251 28.22 33.89 2.52
N ALA A 252 27.03 34.12 3.08
CA ALA A 252 26.82 34.18 4.53
C ALA A 252 26.86 32.78 5.16
N ALA A 253 26.26 31.78 4.51
CA ALA A 253 26.28 30.39 4.97
C ALA A 253 27.70 29.77 4.92
N GLU A 254 28.48 30.08 3.90
CA GLU A 254 29.86 29.61 3.72
C GLU A 254 30.82 30.11 4.83
N LYS A 255 30.48 31.21 5.53
CA LYS A 255 31.25 31.72 6.66
C LYS A 255 31.01 31.01 7.98
N VAL A 256 29.98 30.16 8.07
CA VAL A 256 29.70 29.39 9.28
C VAL A 256 30.75 28.30 9.44
N PRO A 257 31.44 28.20 10.58
CA PRO A 257 32.52 27.22 10.77
C PRO A 257 32.06 25.77 10.54
N GLY A 258 32.81 25.04 9.72
CA GLY A 258 32.51 23.62 9.41
C GLY A 258 31.41 23.40 8.37
N VAL A 259 30.73 24.41 7.95
CA VAL A 259 29.71 24.33 6.87
C VAL A 259 30.40 24.10 5.53
N ARG A 260 29.76 23.23 4.72
CA ARG A 260 30.07 23.06 3.30
C ARG A 260 28.84 23.37 2.49
N VAL A 261 28.98 24.24 1.49
CA VAL A 261 27.93 24.50 0.52
C VAL A 261 28.24 23.73 -0.76
N VAL A 262 27.26 22.98 -1.27
CA VAL A 262 27.32 22.27 -2.57
C VAL A 262 26.32 22.91 -3.51
N LYS A 263 26.79 23.27 -4.71
CA LYS A 263 25.95 23.80 -5.80
C LYS A 263 26.19 22.94 -7.04
N GLU A 264 25.13 22.38 -7.58
CA GLU A 264 25.19 21.59 -8.80
C GLU A 264 23.85 21.71 -9.56
N GLY A 265 23.84 22.54 -10.60
CA GLY A 265 22.61 22.91 -11.30
C GLY A 265 21.66 23.69 -10.38
N ASP A 266 20.46 23.15 -10.20
CA ASP A 266 19.43 23.67 -9.30
C ASP A 266 19.57 23.22 -7.83
N LEU A 267 20.43 22.23 -7.58
CA LEU A 267 20.71 21.74 -6.22
C LEU A 267 21.61 22.72 -5.49
N VAL A 268 21.12 23.30 -4.41
CA VAL A 268 21.88 24.09 -3.45
C VAL A 268 21.71 23.45 -2.07
N ALA A 269 22.78 22.86 -1.55
CA ALA A 269 22.77 22.15 -0.27
C ALA A 269 23.78 22.74 0.70
N VAL A 270 23.39 22.80 1.96
CA VAL A 270 24.25 23.19 3.09
C VAL A 270 24.47 21.96 3.96
N LEU A 271 25.72 21.57 4.17
CA LEU A 271 26.09 20.38 4.92
C LEU A 271 26.96 20.72 6.13
N HIS A 272 26.72 20.03 7.24
CA HIS A 272 27.54 20.10 8.46
C HIS A 272 27.48 18.79 9.23
N GLN A 273 28.41 18.53 10.17
CA GLN A 273 28.36 17.35 11.05
C GLN A 273 27.11 17.32 11.93
N HIS A 274 26.62 18.50 12.30
CA HIS A 274 25.41 18.68 13.11
C HIS A 274 24.28 19.25 12.24
N ARG A 275 23.14 18.58 12.25
CA ARG A 275 21.97 18.94 11.42
C ARG A 275 21.40 20.32 11.74
N ASP A 276 21.36 20.68 13.01
CA ASP A 276 20.89 22.00 13.48
C ASP A 276 21.76 23.13 12.94
N VAL A 277 23.09 22.96 12.89
CA VAL A 277 24.02 23.96 12.29
C VAL A 277 23.79 24.06 10.79
N ALA A 278 23.61 22.93 10.07
CA ALA A 278 23.29 22.95 8.64
C ALA A 278 21.97 23.68 8.37
N ALA A 279 20.94 23.42 9.17
CA ALA A 279 19.63 24.06 9.06
C ALA A 279 19.71 25.60 9.35
N GLN A 280 20.43 25.99 10.40
CA GLN A 280 20.64 27.41 10.69
C GLN A 280 21.44 28.13 9.59
N ALA A 281 22.49 27.49 9.08
CA ALA A 281 23.28 28.07 7.99
C ALA A 281 22.45 28.19 6.70
N LEU A 282 21.52 27.24 6.43
CA LEU A 282 20.61 27.34 5.30
C LEU A 282 19.73 28.60 5.38
N THR A 283 19.32 29.07 6.57
CA THR A 283 18.54 30.31 6.71
C THR A 283 19.32 31.58 6.33
N LEU A 284 20.64 31.47 6.24
CA LEU A 284 21.49 32.58 5.79
C LEU A 284 21.63 32.65 4.26
N VAL A 285 21.19 31.63 3.54
CA VAL A 285 21.18 31.62 2.08
C VAL A 285 20.07 32.54 1.58
N LYS A 286 20.42 33.45 0.69
CA LYS A 286 19.45 34.36 0.05
C LYS A 286 19.16 33.84 -1.35
N ALA A 287 17.89 33.63 -1.66
CA ALA A 287 17.46 33.16 -2.96
C ALA A 287 16.34 34.02 -3.53
N GLU A 288 16.40 34.27 -4.83
CA GLU A 288 15.30 34.86 -5.59
C GLU A 288 14.68 33.80 -6.48
N TRP A 289 13.36 33.79 -6.54
CA TRP A 289 12.60 32.80 -7.30
C TRP A 289 11.73 33.46 -8.36
N ASN A 290 11.65 32.88 -9.53
CA ASN A 290 10.56 33.15 -10.46
C ASN A 290 9.28 32.53 -9.88
N PRO A 291 8.15 33.24 -9.89
CA PRO A 291 6.92 32.75 -9.30
C PRO A 291 6.39 31.53 -10.03
N SER A 292 5.62 30.72 -9.32
CA SER A 292 4.87 29.62 -9.92
C SER A 292 3.84 30.14 -10.94
N PRO A 293 3.68 29.50 -12.10
CA PRO A 293 2.59 29.82 -13.03
C PRO A 293 1.23 29.24 -12.61
N GLN A 294 1.16 28.52 -11.51
CA GLN A 294 -0.05 27.83 -11.03
C GLN A 294 -1.08 28.85 -10.52
N THR A 295 -2.36 28.60 -10.83
CA THR A 295 -3.52 29.41 -10.37
C THR A 295 -4.56 28.60 -9.61
N LEU A 296 -4.28 27.30 -9.43
CA LEU A 296 -5.19 26.37 -8.78
C LEU A 296 -5.12 26.47 -7.25
N ASN A 297 -6.24 26.14 -6.63
CA ASN A 297 -6.40 26.09 -5.18
C ASN A 297 -7.43 25.00 -4.80
N ASP A 298 -7.63 24.78 -3.52
CA ASP A 298 -8.55 23.80 -2.95
C ASP A 298 -10.04 24.06 -3.26
N GLN A 299 -10.41 25.25 -3.74
CA GLN A 299 -11.78 25.61 -4.11
C GLN A 299 -12.08 25.35 -5.59
N ASN A 300 -11.13 25.64 -6.50
CA ASN A 300 -11.35 25.52 -7.95
C ASN A 300 -10.84 24.19 -8.55
N ILE A 301 -10.24 23.33 -7.75
CA ILE A 301 -9.64 22.08 -8.23
C ILE A 301 -10.64 21.11 -8.83
N PHE A 302 -11.82 20.99 -8.24
CA PHE A 302 -12.83 20.03 -8.73
C PHE A 302 -13.35 20.36 -10.11
N ASP A 303 -13.61 21.64 -10.39
CA ASP A 303 -13.98 22.11 -11.73
C ASP A 303 -12.83 21.88 -12.72
N HIS A 304 -11.60 22.16 -12.29
CA HIS A 304 -10.41 21.93 -13.11
C HIS A 304 -10.28 20.44 -13.47
N LEU A 305 -10.40 19.52 -12.49
CA LEU A 305 -10.28 18.07 -12.73
C LEU A 305 -11.29 17.56 -13.78
N VAL A 306 -12.49 18.13 -13.84
CA VAL A 306 -13.48 17.76 -14.87
C VAL A 306 -13.16 18.38 -16.22
N ASN A 307 -12.75 19.65 -16.24
CA ASN A 307 -12.58 20.41 -17.48
C ASN A 307 -11.24 20.13 -18.19
N ALA A 308 -10.18 19.83 -17.43
CA ALA A 308 -8.85 19.54 -17.97
C ALA A 308 -8.62 18.04 -18.23
N ALA A 309 -9.49 17.17 -17.72
CA ALA A 309 -9.34 15.73 -17.89
C ALA A 309 -9.52 15.30 -19.34
N PRO A 310 -8.74 14.32 -19.83
CA PRO A 310 -9.05 13.61 -21.07
C PRO A 310 -10.45 12.97 -21.03
N GLU A 311 -11.04 12.70 -22.19
CA GLU A 311 -12.32 11.98 -22.26
C GLU A 311 -12.23 10.64 -21.49
N PRO A 312 -13.16 10.38 -20.55
CA PRO A 312 -13.11 9.19 -19.72
C PRO A 312 -13.23 7.88 -20.52
N GLY A 313 -12.23 7.03 -20.42
CA GLY A 313 -12.23 5.69 -21.02
C GLY A 313 -13.20 4.74 -20.31
N ILE A 314 -13.77 3.77 -21.05
CA ILE A 314 -14.63 2.72 -20.49
C ILE A 314 -13.74 1.70 -19.75
N VAL A 315 -13.99 1.54 -18.45
CA VAL A 315 -13.35 0.55 -17.55
C VAL A 315 -14.17 -0.75 -17.55
N GLY A 316 -15.49 -0.63 -17.61
CA GLY A 316 -16.39 -1.77 -17.67
C GLY A 316 -17.78 -1.40 -18.14
N GLN A 317 -18.43 -2.35 -18.82
CA GLN A 317 -19.80 -2.19 -19.30
C GLN A 317 -20.49 -3.54 -19.33
N ILE A 318 -21.75 -3.57 -18.89
CA ILE A 318 -22.69 -4.71 -18.99
C ILE A 318 -24.02 -4.16 -19.50
N GLY A 319 -24.69 -4.90 -20.38
CA GLY A 319 -26.00 -4.52 -20.91
C GLY A 319 -26.01 -3.19 -21.68
N ASP A 320 -27.13 -2.49 -21.61
CA ASP A 320 -27.37 -1.22 -22.28
C ASP A 320 -28.03 -0.22 -21.33
N LEU A 321 -27.44 0.97 -21.17
CA LEU A 321 -27.98 2.03 -20.31
C LEU A 321 -29.36 2.48 -20.72
N ALA A 322 -29.66 2.53 -22.02
CA ALA A 322 -31.01 2.90 -22.50
C ALA A 322 -32.09 1.87 -22.12
N VAL A 323 -31.72 0.59 -22.04
CA VAL A 323 -32.58 -0.46 -21.49
C VAL A 323 -32.74 -0.27 -19.99
N GLY A 324 -31.64 -0.01 -19.27
CA GLY A 324 -31.68 0.27 -17.83
C GLY A 324 -32.57 1.48 -17.49
N GLU A 325 -32.51 2.56 -18.28
CA GLU A 325 -33.36 3.75 -18.11
C GLU A 325 -34.85 3.45 -18.28
N LYS A 326 -35.19 2.59 -19.24
CA LYS A 326 -36.61 2.18 -19.46
C LYS A 326 -37.14 1.28 -18.34
N LEU A 327 -36.28 0.48 -17.71
CA LEU A 327 -36.64 -0.38 -16.58
C LEU A 327 -36.72 0.39 -15.25
N ALA A 328 -36.04 1.50 -15.14
CA ALA A 328 -35.97 2.28 -13.91
C ALA A 328 -37.31 3.02 -13.67
N THR A 329 -37.89 2.81 -12.50
CA THR A 329 -39.06 3.57 -12.02
C THR A 329 -38.62 4.82 -11.24
N THR A 330 -37.44 4.82 -10.68
CA THR A 330 -36.84 5.95 -9.99
C THR A 330 -35.37 6.07 -10.39
N VAL A 331 -34.97 7.29 -10.78
CA VAL A 331 -33.58 7.59 -11.19
C VAL A 331 -32.94 8.54 -10.16
N PHE A 332 -31.67 8.31 -9.90
CA PHE A 332 -30.85 9.09 -8.96
C PHE A 332 -29.62 9.60 -9.68
N GLU A 333 -29.26 10.87 -9.47
CA GLU A 333 -28.07 11.46 -10.03
C GLU A 333 -27.38 12.34 -8.98
N LYS A 334 -26.11 12.06 -8.67
CA LYS A 334 -25.33 12.78 -7.67
C LYS A 334 -23.86 12.87 -8.05
N ILE A 335 -23.22 13.92 -7.53
CA ILE A 335 -21.77 14.14 -7.62
C ILE A 335 -21.19 13.97 -6.23
N TYR A 336 -20.04 13.30 -6.17
CA TYR A 336 -19.23 13.08 -4.96
C TYR A 336 -17.85 13.67 -5.18
N LEU A 337 -17.31 14.31 -4.13
CA LEU A 337 -16.03 14.99 -4.16
C LEU A 337 -15.11 14.39 -3.11
N ASP A 338 -13.85 14.19 -3.46
CA ASP A 338 -12.82 13.72 -2.54
C ASP A 338 -11.58 14.59 -2.67
N ASN A 339 -10.98 15.03 -1.54
CA ASN A 339 -9.84 15.93 -1.52
C ASN A 339 -8.50 15.20 -1.55
N TYR A 340 -7.40 15.94 -1.78
CA TYR A 340 -6.05 15.44 -1.62
C TYR A 340 -5.77 15.08 -0.17
N VAL A 341 -5.09 13.95 0.05
CA VAL A 341 -4.71 13.47 1.37
C VAL A 341 -3.23 13.08 1.38
N ALA A 342 -2.48 13.56 2.36
CA ALA A 342 -1.08 13.20 2.56
C ALA A 342 -0.93 11.83 3.25
N HIS A 343 0.20 11.15 3.04
CA HIS A 343 0.51 9.88 3.73
C HIS A 343 0.76 10.08 5.22
N SER A 344 1.35 11.19 5.60
CA SER A 344 1.55 11.61 6.99
C SER A 344 2.24 10.56 7.87
N ALA A 345 3.14 9.74 7.28
CA ALA A 345 3.93 8.80 8.04
C ALA A 345 4.70 9.49 9.17
N MET A 346 4.77 8.89 10.38
CA MET A 346 5.46 9.51 11.52
C MET A 346 6.95 9.72 11.25
N GLU A 347 7.63 8.73 10.66
CA GLU A 347 8.96 8.91 10.08
C GLU A 347 8.83 9.61 8.73
N THR A 348 9.44 10.78 8.59
CA THR A 348 9.59 11.44 7.29
C THR A 348 10.57 10.65 6.40
N HIS A 349 10.60 10.94 5.11
CA HIS A 349 11.60 10.34 4.23
C HIS A 349 13.00 10.65 4.73
N SER A 350 13.84 9.61 4.79
CA SER A 350 15.19 9.72 5.32
C SER A 350 16.15 8.73 4.65
N ALA A 351 17.40 9.12 4.48
CA ALA A 351 18.46 8.28 3.96
C ALA A 351 19.83 8.68 4.52
N LEU A 352 20.70 7.68 4.68
CA LEU A 352 22.15 7.86 4.82
C LEU A 352 22.83 7.18 3.64
N ALA A 353 23.60 7.93 2.86
CA ALA A 353 24.34 7.40 1.72
C ALA A 353 25.84 7.48 1.96
N ASN A 354 26.57 6.45 1.54
CA ASN A 354 28.04 6.41 1.57
C ASN A 354 28.60 5.95 0.22
N PHE A 355 29.30 6.85 -0.46
CA PHE A 355 30.06 6.52 -1.67
C PHE A 355 31.53 6.29 -1.34
N GLU A 356 31.96 5.05 -1.43
CA GLU A 356 33.31 4.64 -1.08
C GLU A 356 33.81 3.56 -2.05
N ASN A 357 35.05 3.66 -2.51
CA ASN A 357 35.71 2.68 -3.40
C ASN A 357 34.89 2.35 -4.67
N GLY A 358 34.17 3.35 -5.22
CA GLY A 358 33.35 3.18 -6.41
C GLY A 358 32.02 2.43 -6.16
N LYS A 359 31.65 2.17 -4.90
CA LYS A 359 30.37 1.57 -4.49
C LYS A 359 29.53 2.58 -3.72
N MET A 360 28.23 2.63 -4.02
CA MET A 360 27.23 3.41 -3.30
C MET A 360 26.44 2.49 -2.37
N THR A 361 26.45 2.75 -1.08
CA THR A 361 25.57 2.08 -0.11
C THR A 361 24.61 3.10 0.49
N VAL A 362 23.29 2.80 0.46
CA VAL A 362 22.27 3.70 0.98
C VAL A 362 21.36 2.96 1.97
N TRP A 363 21.34 3.43 3.20
CA TRP A 363 20.33 3.07 4.19
C TRP A 363 19.14 3.99 4.00
N ALA A 364 17.99 3.43 3.62
CA ALA A 364 16.89 4.24 3.08
C ALA A 364 15.52 3.84 3.63
N SER A 365 14.72 4.83 3.98
CA SER A 365 13.30 4.63 4.29
C SER A 365 12.50 4.50 2.98
N THR A 366 12.49 3.32 2.37
CA THR A 366 11.84 3.08 1.07
C THR A 366 11.01 1.80 1.06
N GLN A 367 9.87 1.84 0.33
CA GLN A 367 9.06 0.66 0.02
C GLN A 367 9.56 -0.08 -1.23
N LEU A 368 10.47 0.54 -2.03
CA LEU A 368 10.89 0.08 -3.35
C LEU A 368 12.42 -0.01 -3.47
N PRO A 369 13.11 -0.83 -2.66
CA PRO A 369 14.57 -0.82 -2.60
C PRO A 369 15.24 -1.13 -3.96
N PHE A 370 14.73 -2.10 -4.71
CA PHE A 370 15.30 -2.46 -6.02
C PHE A 370 15.08 -1.38 -7.08
N ARG A 371 13.90 -0.75 -7.10
CA ARG A 371 13.65 0.41 -7.97
C ARG A 371 14.59 1.57 -7.63
N LEU A 372 14.75 1.88 -6.35
CA LEU A 372 15.64 2.93 -5.89
C LEU A 372 17.10 2.66 -6.29
N ARG A 373 17.57 1.41 -6.18
CA ARG A 373 18.88 0.98 -6.68
C ARG A 373 19.06 1.37 -8.16
N ASP A 374 18.07 1.02 -8.98
CA ASP A 374 18.14 1.25 -10.43
C ASP A 374 18.07 2.76 -10.76
N VAL A 375 17.31 3.55 -10.01
CA VAL A 375 17.26 5.01 -10.15
C VAL A 375 18.59 5.66 -9.79
N ILE A 376 19.18 5.31 -8.63
CA ILE A 376 20.49 5.83 -8.22
C ILE A 376 21.58 5.41 -9.20
N SER A 377 21.57 4.15 -9.63
CA SER A 377 22.47 3.63 -10.67
C SER A 377 22.46 4.52 -11.92
N LYS A 378 21.27 4.80 -12.44
CA LYS A 378 21.09 5.61 -13.64
C LYS A 378 21.48 7.08 -13.44
N GLN A 379 21.05 7.70 -12.32
CA GLN A 379 21.29 9.12 -12.08
C GLN A 379 22.74 9.45 -11.76
N LEU A 380 23.46 8.51 -11.14
CA LEU A 380 24.86 8.72 -10.75
C LEU A 380 25.85 8.05 -11.70
N ASP A 381 25.38 7.48 -12.82
CA ASP A 381 26.19 6.73 -13.78
C ASP A 381 27.06 5.67 -13.08
N LEU A 382 26.41 4.80 -12.31
CA LEU A 382 27.03 3.68 -11.61
C LEU A 382 26.40 2.38 -12.08
N PRO A 383 27.18 1.30 -12.26
CA PRO A 383 26.61 -0.03 -12.52
C PRO A 383 25.67 -0.47 -11.37
N PRO A 384 24.53 -1.12 -11.64
CA PRO A 384 23.57 -1.51 -10.59
C PRO A 384 24.18 -2.37 -9.48
N GLU A 385 25.14 -3.23 -9.80
CA GLU A 385 25.90 -4.07 -8.84
C GLU A 385 26.84 -3.26 -7.93
N LYS A 386 27.06 -1.98 -8.25
CA LYS A 386 27.80 -1.03 -7.42
C LYS A 386 26.89 -0.18 -6.54
N VAL A 387 25.59 -0.42 -6.57
CA VAL A 387 24.62 0.29 -5.74
C VAL A 387 23.89 -0.73 -4.84
N ARG A 388 24.02 -0.57 -3.53
CA ARG A 388 23.34 -1.37 -2.51
C ARG A 388 22.35 -0.51 -1.73
N ILE A 389 21.11 -0.95 -1.63
CA ILE A 389 20.09 -0.35 -0.79
C ILE A 389 19.80 -1.26 0.39
N ILE A 390 19.80 -0.71 1.59
CA ILE A 390 19.52 -1.42 2.84
C ILE A 390 18.38 -0.68 3.53
N PRO A 391 17.14 -1.15 3.41
CA PRO A 391 16.04 -0.57 4.18
C PRO A 391 16.07 -1.10 5.61
N PRO A 392 16.30 -0.24 6.62
CA PRO A 392 16.07 -0.58 8.02
C PRO A 392 14.56 -0.64 8.30
N PHE A 393 14.13 -0.63 9.56
CA PHE A 393 12.71 -0.45 9.86
C PHE A 393 12.19 0.87 9.30
N LEU A 394 10.95 0.87 8.80
CA LEU A 394 10.26 2.07 8.36
C LEU A 394 9.18 2.48 9.36
N GLY A 395 9.15 3.76 9.68
CA GLY A 395 8.15 4.38 10.55
C GLY A 395 6.86 4.75 9.83
N GLY A 396 6.32 3.79 9.04
CA GLY A 396 5.17 3.98 8.16
C GLY A 396 5.57 4.34 6.72
N GLY A 397 4.68 4.08 5.78
CA GLY A 397 4.89 4.42 4.37
C GLY A 397 3.57 4.74 3.67
N PHE A 398 2.58 3.85 3.77
CA PHE A 398 1.22 3.98 3.25
C PHE A 398 1.13 4.23 1.74
N GLY A 399 2.25 4.15 1.02
CA GLY A 399 2.40 4.45 -0.40
C GLY A 399 3.41 5.57 -0.70
N GLY A 400 3.58 6.55 0.20
CA GLY A 400 4.48 7.70 0.04
C GLY A 400 5.93 7.31 -0.13
N LYS A 401 6.43 6.37 0.66
CA LYS A 401 7.83 5.92 0.57
C LYS A 401 8.15 5.06 -0.66
N GLY A 402 7.34 5.20 -1.71
CA GLY A 402 7.63 4.80 -3.08
C GLY A 402 8.33 5.86 -3.90
N THR A 403 8.46 7.09 -3.39
CA THR A 403 9.16 8.20 -4.03
C THR A 403 10.67 8.16 -3.78
N GLU A 404 11.43 8.95 -4.53
CA GLU A 404 12.90 8.88 -4.57
C GLU A 404 13.55 9.93 -3.69
N GLY A 405 13.01 11.14 -3.68
CA GLY A 405 13.33 12.31 -2.87
C GLY A 405 14.72 12.35 -2.22
N PRO A 406 14.77 12.41 -0.87
CA PRO A 406 16.01 12.60 -0.13
C PRO A 406 17.00 11.44 -0.28
N LEU A 407 16.54 10.30 -0.80
CA LEU A 407 17.36 9.12 -0.98
C LEU A 407 18.37 9.33 -2.12
N VAL A 408 17.92 9.90 -3.21
CA VAL A 408 18.76 10.30 -4.36
C VAL A 408 19.62 11.51 -4.00
N GLU A 409 19.05 12.47 -3.28
CA GLU A 409 19.78 13.64 -2.79
C GLU A 409 20.97 13.25 -1.90
N ALA A 410 20.77 12.33 -0.94
CA ALA A 410 21.83 11.81 -0.09
C ALA A 410 22.94 11.12 -0.91
N ALA A 411 22.55 10.28 -1.88
CA ALA A 411 23.51 9.58 -2.74
C ALA A 411 24.31 10.54 -3.62
N ARG A 412 23.64 11.54 -4.22
CA ARG A 412 24.30 12.60 -5.03
C ARG A 412 25.28 13.40 -4.19
N LEU A 413 24.86 13.88 -3.03
CA LEU A 413 25.70 14.67 -2.12
C LEU A 413 26.87 13.85 -1.57
N SER A 414 26.67 12.56 -1.27
CA SER A 414 27.76 11.68 -0.83
C SER A 414 28.81 11.50 -1.92
N LYS A 415 28.40 11.31 -3.19
CA LYS A 415 29.34 11.22 -4.32
C LYS A 415 30.10 12.51 -4.54
N LEU A 416 29.44 13.66 -4.46
CA LEU A 416 30.04 15.00 -4.65
C LEU A 416 31.03 15.37 -3.54
N THR A 417 30.74 14.98 -2.31
CA THR A 417 31.57 15.37 -1.14
C THR A 417 32.63 14.36 -0.76
N GLY A 418 32.55 13.11 -1.26
CA GLY A 418 33.37 12.01 -0.83
C GLY A 418 33.21 11.64 0.65
N ARG A 419 32.06 11.96 1.25
CA ARG A 419 31.72 11.72 2.67
C ARG A 419 30.37 11.02 2.77
N PRO A 420 30.11 10.26 3.84
CA PRO A 420 28.76 9.81 4.12
C PRO A 420 27.84 11.04 4.34
N VAL A 421 26.66 11.05 3.72
CA VAL A 421 25.70 12.14 3.84
C VAL A 421 24.33 11.60 4.26
N GLN A 422 23.79 12.18 5.33
CA GLN A 422 22.45 11.93 5.80
C GLN A 422 21.51 13.05 5.36
N MET A 423 20.38 12.65 4.79
CA MET A 423 19.25 13.53 4.48
C MET A 423 18.03 13.06 5.26
N ILE A 424 17.36 13.95 5.95
CA ILE A 424 16.08 13.69 6.63
C ILE A 424 15.17 14.88 6.29
N TRP A 425 14.07 14.62 5.62
CA TRP A 425 13.11 15.68 5.36
C TRP A 425 12.48 16.19 6.66
N SER A 426 12.27 17.50 6.74
CA SER A 426 11.38 18.10 7.72
C SER A 426 9.93 17.70 7.43
N ARG A 427 9.01 17.93 8.35
CA ARG A 427 7.58 17.68 8.09
C ARG A 427 7.03 18.61 6.99
N GLU A 428 7.56 19.82 6.88
CA GLU A 428 7.22 20.77 5.82
C GLU A 428 7.68 20.24 4.45
N GLU A 429 8.91 19.73 4.35
CA GLU A 429 9.39 19.08 3.12
C GLU A 429 8.58 17.83 2.78
N GLU A 430 8.18 17.04 3.75
CA GLU A 430 7.31 15.88 3.55
C GLU A 430 5.97 16.27 2.94
N PHE A 431 5.30 17.28 3.47
CA PHE A 431 4.04 17.78 2.91
C PHE A 431 4.19 18.46 1.56
N PHE A 432 5.37 18.96 1.23
CA PHE A 432 5.59 19.61 -0.06
C PHE A 432 6.01 18.62 -1.16
N PHE A 433 6.89 17.66 -0.86
CA PHE A 433 7.56 16.84 -1.87
C PHE A 433 7.05 15.39 -1.95
N ASP A 434 6.33 14.89 -0.94
CA ASP A 434 5.67 13.58 -1.06
C ASP A 434 4.52 13.68 -2.07
N THR A 435 4.08 12.53 -2.57
CA THR A 435 2.89 12.43 -3.40
C THR A 435 1.64 12.46 -2.52
N PHE A 436 0.50 12.86 -3.10
CA PHE A 436 -0.78 12.84 -2.40
C PHE A 436 -1.71 11.79 -2.98
N ARG A 437 -2.62 11.23 -2.14
CA ARG A 437 -3.83 10.64 -2.69
C ARG A 437 -4.53 11.69 -3.54
N PRO A 438 -4.81 11.40 -4.84
CA PRO A 438 -5.41 12.40 -5.71
C PRO A 438 -6.80 12.83 -5.23
N ALA A 439 -7.13 14.09 -5.46
CA ALA A 439 -8.50 14.55 -5.43
C ALA A 439 -9.30 13.95 -6.57
N ALA A 440 -10.61 13.77 -6.37
CA ALA A 440 -11.49 13.14 -7.34
C ALA A 440 -12.86 13.81 -7.42
N VAL A 441 -13.42 13.79 -8.62
CA VAL A 441 -14.82 14.09 -8.89
C VAL A 441 -15.48 12.83 -9.43
N ILE A 442 -16.56 12.39 -8.79
CA ILE A 442 -17.27 11.18 -9.16
C ILE A 442 -18.72 11.51 -9.43
N LYS A 443 -19.19 11.17 -10.62
CA LYS A 443 -20.61 11.37 -11.02
C LYS A 443 -21.26 10.01 -11.17
N ILE A 444 -22.40 9.82 -10.51
CA ILE A 444 -23.17 8.58 -10.55
C ILE A 444 -24.61 8.90 -10.96
N ARG A 445 -25.07 8.21 -12.00
CA ARG A 445 -26.48 8.14 -12.41
C ARG A 445 -26.93 6.69 -12.30
N SER A 446 -27.96 6.43 -11.53
CA SER A 446 -28.45 5.07 -11.25
C SER A 446 -29.98 5.02 -11.30
N GLY A 447 -30.54 3.82 -11.38
CA GLY A 447 -31.99 3.63 -11.36
C GLY A 447 -32.38 2.29 -10.74
N VAL A 448 -33.57 2.28 -10.12
CA VAL A 448 -34.17 1.07 -9.56
C VAL A 448 -35.54 0.80 -10.24
N ASP A 449 -35.91 -0.47 -10.34
CA ASP A 449 -37.22 -0.89 -10.74
C ASP A 449 -38.24 -0.81 -9.60
N ALA A 450 -39.51 -1.17 -9.89
CA ALA A 450 -40.56 -1.16 -8.89
C ALA A 450 -40.36 -2.12 -7.71
N SER A 451 -39.47 -3.09 -7.83
CA SER A 451 -39.15 -4.02 -6.77
C SER A 451 -37.94 -3.57 -5.90
N GLY A 452 -37.34 -2.44 -6.24
CA GLY A 452 -36.16 -1.92 -5.55
C GLY A 452 -34.86 -2.56 -6.02
N LYS A 453 -34.83 -3.27 -7.15
CA LYS A 453 -33.59 -3.80 -7.77
C LYS A 453 -32.91 -2.70 -8.57
N ILE A 454 -31.58 -2.64 -8.48
CA ILE A 454 -30.78 -1.72 -9.27
C ILE A 454 -30.73 -2.25 -10.70
N VAL A 455 -31.25 -1.46 -11.65
CA VAL A 455 -31.33 -1.84 -13.07
C VAL A 455 -30.50 -0.95 -13.98
N LEU A 456 -30.02 0.18 -13.46
CA LEU A 456 -29.18 1.16 -14.16
C LEU A 456 -28.06 1.65 -13.28
N TRP A 457 -26.83 1.70 -13.84
CA TRP A 457 -25.67 2.29 -13.19
C TRP A 457 -24.70 2.89 -14.22
N ASP A 458 -24.62 4.22 -14.28
CA ASP A 458 -23.64 4.96 -15.08
C ASP A 458 -22.72 5.73 -14.13
N TYR A 459 -21.45 5.40 -14.16
CA TYR A 459 -20.43 5.89 -13.23
C TYR A 459 -19.27 6.50 -14.00
N VAL A 460 -18.80 7.66 -13.56
CA VAL A 460 -17.56 8.25 -14.07
C VAL A 460 -16.77 8.90 -12.96
N ILE A 461 -15.46 8.64 -12.95
CA ILE A 461 -14.48 9.26 -12.05
C ILE A 461 -13.46 10.08 -12.84
N TYR A 462 -13.15 11.26 -12.34
CA TYR A 462 -12.12 12.16 -12.81
C TYR A 462 -11.05 12.35 -11.74
N GLY A 463 -9.78 12.23 -12.10
CA GLY A 463 -8.60 12.47 -11.24
C GLY A 463 -8.19 11.30 -10.34
N GLY A 464 -9.13 10.54 -9.79
CA GLY A 464 -8.86 9.57 -8.73
C GLY A 464 -8.43 8.16 -9.17
N GLY A 465 -8.65 7.78 -10.44
CA GLY A 465 -8.30 6.45 -10.97
C GLY A 465 -9.40 5.39 -10.79
N ASP A 466 -9.21 4.26 -11.47
CA ASP A 466 -10.24 3.26 -11.78
C ASP A 466 -10.24 2.01 -10.89
N ARG A 467 -9.24 1.84 -9.99
CA ARG A 467 -9.18 0.65 -9.11
C ARG A 467 -10.47 0.53 -8.29
N GLU A 468 -11.17 -0.60 -8.46
CA GLU A 468 -12.45 -0.89 -7.82
C GLU A 468 -13.55 0.17 -8.10
N ALA A 469 -13.45 0.89 -9.23
CA ALA A 469 -14.50 1.81 -9.69
C ALA A 469 -15.76 1.08 -10.16
N ARG A 470 -15.60 -0.14 -10.72
CA ARG A 470 -16.73 -0.98 -11.06
C ARG A 470 -17.48 -1.38 -9.80
N GLN A 471 -18.78 -1.32 -9.89
CA GLN A 471 -19.64 -1.78 -8.81
C GLN A 471 -19.71 -3.33 -8.78
N PHE A 472 -20.02 -3.90 -7.62
CA PHE A 472 -20.09 -5.35 -7.36
C PHE A 472 -21.53 -5.84 -7.06
N TYR A 473 -22.50 -4.95 -7.15
CA TYR A 473 -23.91 -5.30 -7.05
C TYR A 473 -24.41 -5.96 -8.34
N ALA A 474 -25.49 -6.72 -8.27
CA ALA A 474 -26.08 -7.39 -9.42
C ALA A 474 -26.88 -6.39 -10.28
N VAL A 475 -26.19 -5.61 -11.09
CA VAL A 475 -26.80 -4.61 -11.99
C VAL A 475 -26.71 -5.10 -13.44
N PRO A 476 -27.86 -5.25 -14.14
CA PRO A 476 -27.88 -5.78 -15.50
C PRO A 476 -27.45 -4.76 -16.57
N ASN A 477 -27.53 -3.46 -16.29
CA ASN A 477 -27.15 -2.41 -17.23
C ASN A 477 -26.23 -1.40 -16.52
N GLU A 478 -24.92 -1.56 -16.72
CA GLU A 478 -23.90 -0.72 -16.11
C GLU A 478 -22.88 -0.20 -17.11
N ARG A 479 -22.34 0.98 -16.83
CA ARG A 479 -21.16 1.51 -17.48
C ARG A 479 -20.30 2.23 -16.45
N THR A 480 -19.02 1.89 -16.38
CA THR A 480 -18.03 2.59 -15.55
C THR A 480 -16.97 3.19 -16.46
N ARG A 481 -16.69 4.48 -16.26
CA ARG A 481 -15.69 5.24 -16.99
C ARG A 481 -14.73 5.93 -16.02
N ALA A 482 -13.47 6.09 -16.45
CA ALA A 482 -12.46 6.79 -15.66
C ALA A 482 -11.58 7.69 -16.54
N SER A 483 -11.20 8.82 -16.02
CA SER A 483 -10.16 9.69 -16.54
C SER A 483 -9.16 10.05 -15.45
N GLY A 484 -7.88 9.90 -15.78
CA GLY A 484 -6.80 10.09 -14.81
C GLY A 484 -6.55 8.85 -13.95
N GLY A 485 -5.54 8.94 -13.11
CA GLY A 485 -5.11 7.84 -12.25
C GLY A 485 -4.22 8.31 -11.12
N TRP A 486 -4.03 7.45 -10.14
CA TRP A 486 -3.23 7.74 -8.94
C TRP A 486 -1.71 7.66 -9.17
N MET A 487 -1.24 7.30 -10.37
CA MET A 487 0.19 7.20 -10.70
C MET A 487 0.63 8.08 -11.86
N THR A 488 -0.26 8.77 -12.53
CA THR A 488 0.02 9.19 -13.91
C THR A 488 -0.32 10.58 -14.17
N GLN A 489 -0.37 11.60 -13.56
CA GLN A 489 -0.69 12.86 -14.25
C GLN A 489 -0.41 14.13 -13.47
N GLN A 490 0.80 14.62 -13.68
CA GLN A 490 1.16 16.00 -13.41
C GLN A 490 0.34 17.00 -14.26
N ASP A 491 -0.27 16.57 -15.38
CA ASP A 491 -0.96 17.49 -16.29
C ASP A 491 -2.34 17.92 -15.81
N VAL A 492 -3.01 17.09 -15.00
CA VAL A 492 -4.33 17.38 -14.43
C VAL A 492 -4.24 17.86 -12.98
N HIS A 493 -3.23 17.38 -12.24
CA HIS A 493 -3.01 17.74 -10.85
C HIS A 493 -1.91 18.81 -10.71
N PRO A 494 -2.05 19.80 -9.82
CA PRO A 494 -1.06 20.89 -9.66
C PRO A 494 0.26 20.42 -9.02
N PHE A 495 0.31 19.22 -8.47
CA PHE A 495 1.47 18.59 -7.85
C PHE A 495 1.40 17.05 -8.01
N ALA A 496 2.45 16.37 -7.58
CA ALA A 496 2.55 14.93 -7.74
C ALA A 496 1.48 14.18 -6.91
N VAL A 497 0.83 13.21 -7.56
CA VAL A 497 -0.10 12.28 -6.91
C VAL A 497 0.48 10.88 -6.91
N GLY A 498 0.07 10.06 -5.93
CA GLY A 498 0.62 8.74 -5.71
C GLY A 498 -0.32 7.76 -5.02
N ALA A 499 0.17 6.54 -4.87
CA ALA A 499 -0.54 5.49 -4.15
C ALA A 499 -0.70 5.85 -2.67
N TRP A 500 -1.92 6.00 -2.22
CA TRP A 500 -2.25 6.12 -0.81
C TRP A 500 -3.09 4.91 -0.40
N ARG A 501 -2.76 4.24 0.68
CA ARG A 501 -3.35 2.97 1.20
C ARG A 501 -4.72 2.64 0.60
N ALA A 502 -4.84 1.57 -0.22
CA ALA A 502 -5.94 1.24 -1.13
C ALA A 502 -6.19 2.33 -2.21
N PRO A 503 -5.22 2.58 -3.12
CA PRO A 503 -5.29 3.66 -4.11
C PRO A 503 -6.61 3.64 -4.89
N SER A 504 -7.20 4.79 -5.15
CA SER A 504 -8.50 5.00 -5.81
C SER A 504 -9.72 4.41 -5.09
N ASN A 505 -9.56 3.23 -4.46
CA ASN A 505 -10.68 2.48 -3.88
C ASN A 505 -11.36 3.23 -2.72
N ASN A 506 -10.62 4.05 -1.97
CA ASN A 506 -11.22 4.92 -0.93
C ASN A 506 -12.29 5.85 -1.51
N SER A 507 -11.94 6.56 -2.59
CA SER A 507 -12.84 7.50 -3.29
C SER A 507 -13.99 6.77 -3.97
N ASN A 508 -13.68 5.66 -4.68
CA ASN A 508 -14.68 4.86 -5.38
C ASN A 508 -15.68 4.21 -4.41
N SER A 509 -15.21 3.66 -3.29
CA SER A 509 -16.07 3.08 -2.26
C SER A 509 -16.89 4.14 -1.53
N PHE A 510 -16.33 5.33 -1.25
CA PHE A 510 -17.06 6.44 -0.67
C PHE A 510 -18.26 6.82 -1.55
N ALA A 511 -18.03 7.09 -2.83
CA ALA A 511 -19.09 7.52 -3.74
C ALA A 511 -20.13 6.43 -3.93
N ARG A 512 -19.72 5.19 -4.22
CA ARG A 512 -20.61 4.05 -4.43
C ARG A 512 -21.49 3.78 -3.22
N GLU A 513 -20.91 3.62 -2.04
CA GLU A 513 -21.63 3.20 -0.85
C GLU A 513 -22.50 4.33 -0.25
N SER A 514 -22.11 5.60 -0.42
CA SER A 514 -22.95 6.74 -0.09
C SER A 514 -24.14 6.86 -1.05
N HIS A 515 -23.95 6.52 -2.33
CA HIS A 515 -25.02 6.53 -3.33
C HIS A 515 -26.01 5.38 -3.11
N ILE A 516 -25.54 4.18 -2.81
CA ILE A 516 -26.38 3.03 -2.43
C ILE A 516 -27.23 3.34 -1.20
N ASP A 517 -26.66 3.99 -0.20
CA ASP A 517 -27.37 4.40 1.01
C ASP A 517 -28.41 5.48 0.74
N LEU A 518 -28.12 6.43 -0.16
CA LEU A 518 -29.08 7.43 -0.64
C LEU A 518 -30.30 6.77 -1.32
N MET A 519 -30.04 5.77 -2.19
CA MET A 519 -31.11 5.02 -2.86
C MET A 519 -32.02 4.29 -1.85
N ALA A 520 -31.39 3.58 -0.88
CA ALA A 520 -32.09 2.88 0.20
C ALA A 520 -32.99 3.82 1.00
N ALA A 521 -32.47 4.98 1.41
CA ALA A 521 -33.19 5.98 2.18
C ALA A 521 -34.40 6.55 1.43
N GLN A 522 -34.27 6.87 0.13
CA GLN A 522 -35.36 7.41 -0.68
C GLN A 522 -36.45 6.36 -0.94
N LEU A 523 -36.06 5.10 -1.05
CA LEU A 523 -37.02 3.99 -1.19
C LEU A 523 -37.61 3.55 0.15
N LYS A 524 -37.12 4.11 1.27
CA LYS A 524 -37.52 3.74 2.64
C LYS A 524 -37.26 2.25 2.94
N ILE A 525 -36.18 1.70 2.39
CA ILE A 525 -35.70 0.35 2.64
C ILE A 525 -34.53 0.44 3.59
N ASP A 526 -34.46 -0.48 4.56
CA ASP A 526 -33.30 -0.59 5.45
C ASP A 526 -32.00 -0.68 4.64
N PRO A 527 -30.95 0.11 4.95
CA PRO A 527 -29.72 0.15 4.18
C PRO A 527 -28.99 -1.21 4.07
N VAL A 528 -29.05 -2.05 5.10
CA VAL A 528 -28.48 -3.41 5.07
C VAL A 528 -29.33 -4.30 4.17
N GLN A 529 -30.66 -4.24 4.33
CA GLN A 529 -31.57 -5.04 3.51
C GLN A 529 -31.50 -4.66 2.02
N PHE A 530 -31.39 -3.35 1.70
CA PHE A 530 -31.23 -2.88 0.32
C PHE A 530 -29.98 -3.47 -0.34
N ARG A 531 -28.85 -3.48 0.40
CA ARG A 531 -27.61 -4.10 -0.07
C ARG A 531 -27.80 -5.61 -0.28
N LEU A 532 -28.32 -6.33 0.70
CA LEU A 532 -28.60 -7.76 0.59
C LEU A 532 -29.52 -8.11 -0.59
N ASN A 533 -30.52 -7.30 -0.86
CA ASN A 533 -31.43 -7.48 -2.00
C ASN A 533 -30.70 -7.40 -3.35
N ASN A 534 -29.61 -6.62 -3.44
CA ASN A 534 -28.89 -6.37 -4.68
C ASN A 534 -27.51 -7.08 -4.77
N LEU A 535 -27.10 -7.86 -3.76
CA LEU A 535 -25.85 -8.60 -3.75
C LEU A 535 -26.04 -10.04 -4.24
N ALA A 536 -25.18 -10.48 -5.17
CA ALA A 536 -25.08 -11.88 -5.62
C ALA A 536 -23.91 -12.63 -4.93
N ASN A 537 -22.79 -11.95 -4.65
CA ASN A 537 -21.60 -12.55 -4.08
C ASN A 537 -21.82 -13.02 -2.63
N GLN A 538 -21.62 -14.31 -2.37
CA GLN A 538 -21.91 -14.92 -1.08
C GLN A 538 -20.92 -14.52 0.01
N ARG A 539 -19.64 -14.28 -0.32
CA ARG A 539 -18.65 -13.79 0.64
C ARG A 539 -18.99 -12.36 1.09
N MET A 540 -19.39 -11.51 0.16
CA MET A 540 -19.84 -10.14 0.46
C MET A 540 -21.11 -10.15 1.34
N ARG A 541 -22.07 -11.02 1.03
CA ARG A 541 -23.28 -11.20 1.87
C ARG A 541 -22.90 -11.61 3.28
N ARG A 542 -22.02 -12.62 3.42
CA ARG A 542 -21.56 -13.15 4.71
C ARG A 542 -20.91 -12.08 5.59
N VAL A 543 -20.01 -11.25 5.04
CA VAL A 543 -19.39 -10.17 5.83
C VAL A 543 -20.42 -9.12 6.26
N LEU A 544 -21.39 -8.78 5.41
CA LEU A 544 -22.45 -7.81 5.73
C LEU A 544 -23.41 -8.35 6.80
N GLU A 545 -23.88 -9.59 6.66
CA GLU A 545 -24.78 -10.25 7.62
C GLU A 545 -24.09 -10.40 8.98
N THR A 546 -22.81 -10.82 9.00
CA THR A 546 -22.02 -10.90 10.23
C THR A 546 -21.82 -9.53 10.86
N ALA A 547 -21.56 -8.48 10.07
CA ALA A 547 -21.43 -7.12 10.61
C ALA A 547 -22.74 -6.64 11.23
N ALA A 548 -23.86 -6.85 10.57
CA ALA A 548 -25.19 -6.47 11.10
C ALA A 548 -25.51 -7.18 12.41
N GLU A 549 -25.24 -8.48 12.51
CA GLU A 549 -25.44 -9.28 13.72
C GLU A 549 -24.54 -8.76 14.87
N LYS A 550 -23.23 -8.68 14.64
CA LYS A 550 -22.24 -8.31 15.68
C LYS A 550 -22.36 -6.87 16.12
N PHE A 551 -22.72 -5.96 15.21
CA PHE A 551 -22.98 -4.57 15.55
C PHE A 551 -24.29 -4.39 16.31
N GLY A 552 -25.27 -5.26 16.09
CA GLY A 552 -26.65 -5.11 16.56
C GLY A 552 -27.37 -4.02 15.77
N TRP A 553 -27.33 -4.11 14.43
CA TRP A 553 -27.81 -3.09 13.49
C TRP A 553 -29.25 -2.64 13.80
N LYS A 554 -29.42 -1.34 14.06
CA LYS A 554 -30.73 -0.67 14.23
C LYS A 554 -30.56 0.79 13.81
N PRO A 555 -31.06 1.19 12.62
CA PRO A 555 -31.04 2.58 12.20
C PRO A 555 -31.84 3.47 13.16
N ALA A 556 -31.51 4.76 13.22
CA ALA A 556 -32.23 5.71 14.02
C ALA A 556 -33.70 5.85 13.54
N ALA A 557 -34.61 6.03 14.47
CA ALA A 557 -36.02 6.30 14.13
C ALA A 557 -36.26 7.70 13.54
N GLY A 558 -35.22 8.52 13.42
CA GLY A 558 -35.24 9.88 12.88
C GLY A 558 -34.00 10.67 13.37
N PRO A 559 -33.80 11.90 12.91
CA PRO A 559 -32.61 12.69 13.13
C PRO A 559 -32.49 13.15 14.60
N THR A 560 -31.91 12.32 15.45
CA THR A 560 -31.75 12.56 16.89
C THR A 560 -30.44 13.28 17.26
N GLY A 561 -29.46 13.32 16.34
CA GLY A 561 -28.07 13.71 16.57
C GLY A 561 -27.17 12.50 16.81
N ARG A 562 -27.74 11.29 16.94
CA ARG A 562 -27.04 10.01 16.93
C ARG A 562 -27.48 9.22 15.72
N GLY A 563 -26.54 8.56 15.07
CA GLY A 563 -26.85 7.77 13.88
C GLY A 563 -25.86 6.63 13.69
N VAL A 564 -26.31 5.67 12.88
CA VAL A 564 -25.51 4.51 12.48
C VAL A 564 -25.38 4.45 10.98
N GLY A 565 -24.22 4.01 10.50
CA GLY A 565 -23.94 3.86 9.08
C GLY A 565 -23.44 2.48 8.76
N VAL A 566 -23.59 2.07 7.49
CA VAL A 566 -23.06 0.84 6.93
C VAL A 566 -22.41 1.13 5.59
N ALA A 567 -21.28 0.48 5.34
CA ALA A 567 -20.64 0.44 4.04
C ALA A 567 -19.94 -0.92 3.84
N ILE A 568 -19.91 -1.38 2.60
CA ILE A 568 -19.25 -2.62 2.21
C ILE A 568 -18.26 -2.36 1.08
N GLY A 569 -17.31 -3.27 0.88
CA GLY A 569 -16.36 -3.13 -0.22
C GLY A 569 -15.53 -4.37 -0.43
N THR A 570 -14.81 -4.37 -1.55
CA THR A 570 -13.81 -5.37 -1.88
C THR A 570 -12.52 -4.70 -2.28
N ASP A 571 -11.39 -5.30 -1.94
CA ASP A 571 -10.08 -4.88 -2.39
C ASP A 571 -9.14 -6.10 -2.39
N VAL A 572 -8.48 -6.35 -3.51
CA VAL A 572 -7.51 -7.45 -3.69
C VAL A 572 -8.03 -8.80 -3.18
N ASP A 573 -9.22 -9.18 -3.61
CA ASP A 573 -9.93 -10.42 -3.29
C ASP A 573 -10.31 -10.59 -1.80
N SER A 574 -10.26 -9.52 -1.02
CA SER A 574 -10.81 -9.45 0.34
C SER A 574 -12.14 -8.72 0.33
N PHE A 575 -13.05 -9.13 1.20
CA PHE A 575 -14.39 -8.54 1.35
C PHE A 575 -14.50 -7.92 2.74
N VAL A 576 -15.04 -6.71 2.80
CA VAL A 576 -15.20 -5.97 4.06
C VAL A 576 -16.60 -5.42 4.22
N ALA A 577 -17.09 -5.43 5.45
CA ALA A 577 -18.29 -4.69 5.86
C ALA A 577 -17.96 -3.92 7.14
N THR A 578 -18.24 -2.62 7.12
CA THR A 578 -18.00 -1.74 8.26
C THR A 578 -19.28 -1.07 8.69
N MET A 579 -19.51 -1.02 10.00
CA MET A 579 -20.59 -0.30 10.62
C MET A 579 -20.04 0.68 11.65
N ALA A 580 -20.61 1.87 11.71
CA ALA A 580 -20.21 2.90 12.65
C ALA A 580 -21.39 3.56 13.35
N GLU A 581 -21.18 3.99 14.60
CA GLU A 581 -22.07 4.85 15.36
C GLU A 581 -21.42 6.22 15.52
N VAL A 582 -22.18 7.30 15.24
CA VAL A 582 -21.71 8.68 15.38
C VAL A 582 -22.63 9.50 16.28
N GLU A 583 -22.06 10.52 16.90
CA GLU A 583 -22.77 11.65 17.48
C GLU A 583 -22.42 12.90 16.68
N VAL A 584 -23.44 13.67 16.27
CA VAL A 584 -23.28 14.95 15.56
C VAL A 584 -23.86 16.05 16.42
N ASP A 585 -23.06 17.04 16.78
CA ASP A 585 -23.53 18.25 17.44
C ASP A 585 -24.38 19.07 16.44
N LYS A 586 -25.64 19.25 16.69
CA LYS A 586 -26.59 19.91 15.78
C LYS A 586 -26.34 21.41 15.60
N SER A 587 -25.58 22.03 16.51
CA SER A 587 -25.25 23.47 16.46
C SER A 587 -23.94 23.74 15.75
N THR A 588 -22.94 22.91 15.96
CA THR A 588 -21.59 23.07 15.38
C THR A 588 -21.33 22.15 14.19
N PHE A 589 -22.13 21.11 14.00
CA PHE A 589 -21.93 20.00 13.05
C PHE A 589 -20.65 19.20 13.29
N GLN A 590 -20.07 19.29 14.49
CA GLN A 590 -18.94 18.46 14.86
C GLN A 590 -19.37 17.00 14.96
N VAL A 591 -18.66 16.13 14.23
CA VAL A 591 -18.89 14.68 14.21
C VAL A 591 -17.94 13.99 15.19
N ARG A 592 -18.49 13.08 15.99
CA ARG A 592 -17.72 12.17 16.86
C ARG A 592 -18.11 10.74 16.56
N VAL A 593 -17.16 9.95 16.09
CA VAL A 593 -17.36 8.51 15.91
C VAL A 593 -17.22 7.84 17.28
N LYS A 594 -18.22 7.07 17.68
CA LYS A 594 -18.30 6.43 19.01
C LYS A 594 -17.87 4.98 18.97
N ARG A 595 -18.24 4.29 17.90
CA ARG A 595 -18.00 2.87 17.73
C ARG A 595 -17.79 2.58 16.24
N VAL A 596 -16.86 1.71 15.92
CA VAL A 596 -16.66 1.15 14.59
C VAL A 596 -16.47 -0.36 14.72
N LEU A 597 -17.19 -1.12 13.93
CA LEU A 597 -17.01 -2.55 13.77
C LEU A 597 -16.69 -2.84 12.31
N CYS A 598 -15.61 -3.56 12.07
CA CYS A 598 -15.23 -4.03 10.73
C CYS A 598 -15.16 -5.55 10.71
N VAL A 599 -15.84 -6.16 9.76
CA VAL A 599 -15.78 -7.60 9.45
C VAL A 599 -15.04 -7.75 8.15
N GLN A 600 -14.04 -8.65 8.12
CA GLN A 600 -13.24 -8.90 6.92
C GLN A 600 -13.12 -10.41 6.63
N ASP A 601 -13.32 -10.78 5.37
CA ASP A 601 -12.98 -12.09 4.80
C ASP A 601 -11.77 -11.92 3.89
N MET A 602 -10.63 -12.48 4.28
CA MET A 602 -9.37 -12.45 3.51
C MET A 602 -8.84 -13.85 3.18
N GLY A 603 -9.74 -14.86 3.15
CA GLY A 603 -9.33 -16.25 3.01
C GLY A 603 -8.57 -16.75 4.24
N ILE A 604 -7.57 -17.61 4.03
CA ILE A 604 -6.71 -18.10 5.11
C ILE A 604 -5.95 -16.96 5.77
N VAL A 605 -6.09 -16.82 7.07
CA VAL A 605 -5.40 -15.80 7.88
C VAL A 605 -4.12 -16.41 8.46
N VAL A 606 -2.95 -15.89 8.07
CA VAL A 606 -1.65 -16.42 8.53
C VAL A 606 -1.42 -16.09 10.01
N ASN A 607 -1.59 -14.82 10.40
CA ASN A 607 -1.49 -14.35 11.79
C ASN A 607 -2.74 -13.53 12.14
N PRO A 608 -3.67 -14.10 12.91
CA PRO A 608 -4.92 -13.41 13.25
C PRO A 608 -4.73 -12.09 13.99
N GLU A 609 -3.78 -12.01 14.93
CA GLU A 609 -3.51 -10.78 15.66
C GLU A 609 -2.90 -9.71 14.75
N GLY A 610 -1.93 -10.08 13.92
CA GLY A 610 -1.37 -9.16 12.93
C GLY A 610 -2.44 -8.64 11.95
N ALA A 611 -3.38 -9.49 11.52
CA ALA A 611 -4.49 -9.09 10.68
C ALA A 611 -5.43 -8.09 11.38
N ARG A 612 -5.80 -8.33 12.65
CA ARG A 612 -6.62 -7.40 13.45
C ARG A 612 -5.93 -6.05 13.62
N GLN A 613 -4.64 -6.02 13.92
CA GLN A 613 -3.86 -4.77 14.02
C GLN A 613 -3.87 -3.98 12.72
N GLN A 614 -3.84 -4.65 11.56
CA GLN A 614 -3.98 -3.97 10.28
C GLN A 614 -5.37 -3.39 10.07
N MET A 615 -6.43 -4.09 10.45
CA MET A 615 -7.81 -3.58 10.42
C MET A 615 -8.00 -2.38 11.35
N GLU A 616 -7.49 -2.43 12.57
CA GLU A 616 -7.53 -1.33 13.54
C GLU A 616 -6.78 -0.10 13.03
N GLY A 617 -5.58 -0.30 12.46
CA GLY A 617 -4.82 0.74 11.79
C GLY A 617 -5.53 1.35 10.58
N CYS A 618 -6.24 0.54 9.80
CA CYS A 618 -7.10 0.99 8.69
C CYS A 618 -8.24 1.88 9.18
N MET A 619 -8.95 1.48 10.22
CA MET A 619 -10.06 2.26 10.76
C MET A 619 -9.57 3.56 11.41
N THR A 620 -8.44 3.52 12.15
CA THR A 620 -7.83 4.72 12.74
C THR A 620 -7.41 5.72 11.68
N MET A 621 -6.67 5.29 10.65
CA MET A 621 -6.26 6.13 9.52
C MET A 621 -7.48 6.59 8.72
N GLY A 622 -8.48 5.74 8.61
CA GLY A 622 -9.75 6.02 7.94
C GLY A 622 -10.57 7.13 8.59
N LEU A 623 -10.48 7.30 9.91
CA LEU A 623 -11.10 8.43 10.61
C LEU A 623 -10.53 9.77 10.12
N GLY A 624 -9.24 9.83 9.84
CA GLY A 624 -8.58 11.05 9.39
C GLY A 624 -9.14 11.56 8.07
N TYR A 625 -9.02 10.79 7.00
CA TYR A 625 -9.51 11.22 5.69
C TYR A 625 -11.04 11.36 5.63
N SER A 626 -11.75 10.73 6.56
CA SER A 626 -13.21 10.88 6.66
C SER A 626 -13.64 12.17 7.35
N LEU A 627 -12.84 12.71 8.29
CA LEU A 627 -13.29 13.78 9.18
C LEU A 627 -12.50 15.10 9.05
N THR A 628 -11.17 15.01 8.78
CA THR A 628 -10.30 16.20 8.90
C THR A 628 -9.23 16.33 7.83
N GLU A 629 -8.66 15.21 7.37
CA GLU A 629 -7.48 15.24 6.52
C GLU A 629 -7.80 15.70 5.09
N GLN A 630 -7.29 16.86 4.75
CA GLN A 630 -7.23 17.39 3.38
C GLN A 630 -6.03 18.32 3.25
N ILE A 631 -5.42 18.37 2.07
CA ILE A 631 -4.36 19.31 1.74
C ILE A 631 -4.96 20.64 1.31
N HIS A 632 -4.51 21.72 1.96
CA HIS A 632 -4.82 23.09 1.56
C HIS A 632 -3.67 23.64 0.72
N PHE A 633 -3.99 24.22 -0.42
CA PHE A 633 -2.99 24.76 -1.34
C PHE A 633 -3.51 25.96 -2.13
N LYS A 634 -2.59 26.78 -2.63
CA LYS A 634 -2.91 27.93 -3.46
C LYS A 634 -1.72 28.30 -4.34
N ASN A 635 -1.95 28.45 -5.65
CA ASN A 635 -0.94 28.91 -6.60
C ASN A 635 0.39 28.11 -6.55
N GLY A 636 0.29 26.78 -6.35
CA GLY A 636 1.45 25.90 -6.23
C GLY A 636 2.06 25.81 -4.83
N GLU A 637 1.68 26.67 -3.89
CA GLU A 637 2.10 26.61 -2.49
C GLU A 637 1.23 25.59 -1.72
N ILE A 638 1.86 24.70 -0.96
CA ILE A 638 1.19 23.85 0.03
C ILE A 638 1.11 24.65 1.34
N LEU A 639 -0.10 24.86 1.84
CA LEU A 639 -0.35 25.68 3.03
C LEU A 639 -0.18 24.88 4.32
N ASP A 640 -0.30 23.55 4.24
CA ASP A 640 -0.08 22.64 5.35
C ASP A 640 1.41 22.36 5.51
N ARG A 641 1.97 22.76 6.67
CA ARG A 641 3.40 22.63 6.94
C ARG A 641 3.73 21.65 8.07
N ASN A 642 2.74 21.32 8.89
CA ASN A 642 2.88 20.38 10.00
C ASN A 642 1.51 19.92 10.52
N PHE A 643 1.48 19.10 11.56
CA PHE A 643 0.24 18.58 12.17
C PHE A 643 -0.59 19.60 12.96
N SER A 644 -0.21 20.88 12.99
CA SER A 644 -1.07 21.95 13.50
C SER A 644 -2.05 22.48 12.45
N SER A 645 -1.72 22.38 11.17
CA SER A 645 -2.60 22.75 10.05
C SER A 645 -3.21 21.52 9.37
N TYR A 646 -2.47 20.42 9.24
CA TYR A 646 -2.97 19.14 8.74
C TYR A 646 -3.33 18.23 9.92
N GLU A 647 -4.60 18.15 10.24
CA GLU A 647 -5.05 17.49 11.46
C GLU A 647 -5.32 15.98 11.25
N ILE A 648 -4.44 15.14 11.80
CA ILE A 648 -4.59 13.68 11.82
C ILE A 648 -5.37 13.23 13.07
N PRO A 649 -5.95 12.00 13.09
CA PRO A 649 -6.63 11.45 14.25
C PRO A 649 -5.75 11.47 15.51
N ARG A 650 -6.30 12.02 16.57
CA ARG A 650 -5.65 12.02 17.89
C ARG A 650 -6.12 10.84 18.70
N PHE A 651 -5.30 10.38 19.65
CA PHE A 651 -5.64 9.27 20.54
C PHE A 651 -6.99 9.48 21.27
N SER A 652 -7.30 10.73 21.63
CA SER A 652 -8.56 11.11 22.28
C SER A 652 -9.80 11.01 21.37
N TRP A 653 -9.63 10.84 20.07
CA TRP A 653 -10.77 10.70 19.12
C TRP A 653 -11.13 9.25 18.85
N LEU A 654 -10.25 8.31 19.22
CA LEU A 654 -10.45 6.91 18.88
C LEU A 654 -11.77 6.39 19.44
N PRO A 655 -12.64 5.84 18.58
CA PRO A 655 -13.87 5.18 19.00
C PRO A 655 -13.55 3.82 19.64
N LYS A 656 -14.57 3.15 20.14
CA LYS A 656 -14.48 1.71 20.36
C LYS A 656 -14.32 1.03 19.00
N ILE A 657 -13.17 0.40 18.77
CA ILE A 657 -12.88 -0.35 17.54
C ILE A 657 -13.07 -1.83 17.80
N GLU A 658 -13.82 -2.50 16.92
CA GLU A 658 -14.10 -3.94 16.99
C GLU A 658 -13.78 -4.57 15.63
N THR A 659 -13.08 -5.69 15.63
CA THR A 659 -12.66 -6.40 14.41
C THR A 659 -13.12 -7.85 14.44
N VAL A 660 -13.65 -8.32 13.32
CA VAL A 660 -14.07 -9.71 13.13
C VAL A 660 -13.42 -10.25 11.86
N LEU A 661 -12.66 -11.33 11.98
CA LEU A 661 -12.12 -12.09 10.87
C LEU A 661 -13.08 -13.25 10.56
N ILE A 662 -13.49 -13.38 9.32
CA ILE A 662 -14.26 -14.54 8.85
C ILE A 662 -13.30 -15.72 8.73
N ASP A 663 -13.66 -16.82 9.35
CA ASP A 663 -12.97 -18.10 9.14
C ASP A 663 -13.33 -18.63 7.74
N ASN A 664 -12.34 -18.64 6.86
CA ASN A 664 -12.48 -19.08 5.48
C ASN A 664 -11.25 -19.89 5.04
N PRO A 665 -11.17 -21.18 5.43
CA PRO A 665 -10.04 -22.05 5.10
C PRO A 665 -10.02 -22.51 3.63
N ASN A 666 -11.10 -22.29 2.87
CA ASN A 666 -11.23 -22.78 1.50
C ASN A 666 -10.58 -21.85 0.46
N ASP A 667 -10.40 -20.58 0.79
CA ASP A 667 -9.79 -19.61 -0.11
C ASP A 667 -8.35 -19.29 0.32
N PRO A 668 -7.41 -19.10 -0.64
CA PRO A 668 -6.04 -18.73 -0.32
C PRO A 668 -5.99 -17.38 0.39
N PRO A 669 -4.87 -17.06 1.08
CA PRO A 669 -4.69 -15.73 1.66
C PRO A 669 -4.84 -14.62 0.62
N SER A 670 -5.65 -13.62 0.91
CA SER A 670 -5.83 -12.42 0.10
C SER A 670 -5.31 -11.16 0.81
N GLY A 671 -5.74 -9.95 0.44
CA GLY A 671 -5.22 -8.72 1.02
C GLY A 671 -5.66 -8.50 2.47
N GLY A 672 -4.71 -8.19 3.36
CA GLY A 672 -4.99 -7.89 4.77
C GLY A 672 -4.59 -6.48 5.22
N GLY A 673 -3.74 -5.79 4.45
CA GLY A 673 -3.15 -4.50 4.85
C GLY A 673 -3.97 -3.26 4.48
N GLU A 674 -4.84 -3.36 3.48
CA GLU A 674 -5.54 -2.22 2.88
C GLU A 674 -7.08 -2.31 2.98
N PRO A 675 -7.75 -3.47 2.84
CA PRO A 675 -9.19 -3.50 2.58
C PRO A 675 -10.07 -2.80 3.61
N ALA A 676 -9.75 -2.88 4.91
CA ALA A 676 -10.58 -2.31 5.96
C ALA A 676 -10.66 -0.77 5.96
N ILE A 677 -9.79 -0.06 5.20
CA ILE A 677 -9.82 1.41 5.15
C ILE A 677 -10.87 1.94 4.17
N ILE A 678 -11.19 1.18 3.11
CA ILE A 678 -11.96 1.69 1.97
C ILE A 678 -13.39 2.12 2.31
N THR A 679 -13.98 1.54 3.33
CA THR A 679 -15.36 1.77 3.74
C THR A 679 -15.53 2.97 4.67
N MET A 680 -14.44 3.51 5.24
CA MET A 680 -14.52 4.49 6.33
C MET A 680 -15.18 5.81 5.91
N GLY A 681 -14.86 6.35 4.72
CA GLY A 681 -15.50 7.57 4.22
C GLY A 681 -17.02 7.45 4.10
N ALA A 682 -17.48 6.34 3.51
CA ALA A 682 -18.90 6.08 3.31
C ALA A 682 -19.63 5.79 4.62
N VAL A 683 -19.06 4.95 5.50
CA VAL A 683 -19.74 4.57 6.75
C VAL A 683 -19.96 5.78 7.66
N VAL A 684 -18.99 6.70 7.74
CA VAL A 684 -19.13 7.95 8.49
C VAL A 684 -20.16 8.87 7.83
N ALA A 685 -20.11 9.09 6.52
CA ALA A 685 -21.08 9.93 5.80
C ALA A 685 -22.53 9.40 5.93
N ASN A 686 -22.71 8.08 5.85
CA ASN A 686 -24.02 7.43 6.01
C ASN A 686 -24.52 7.53 7.46
N ALA A 687 -23.65 7.38 8.45
CA ALA A 687 -24.00 7.57 9.86
C ALA A 687 -24.39 9.03 10.18
N VAL A 688 -23.72 10.01 9.56
CA VAL A 688 -24.08 11.43 9.67
C VAL A 688 -25.47 11.68 9.08
N PHE A 689 -25.80 11.08 7.94
CA PHE A 689 -27.14 11.19 7.37
C PHE A 689 -28.21 10.63 8.31
N ASP A 690 -28.00 9.45 8.88
CA ASP A 690 -28.92 8.84 9.85
C ASP A 690 -29.06 9.72 11.12
N ALA A 691 -27.97 10.38 11.57
CA ALA A 691 -27.96 11.24 12.75
C ALA A 691 -28.73 12.56 12.59
N ILE A 692 -28.61 13.23 11.43
CA ILE A 692 -29.10 14.61 11.25
C ILE A 692 -29.89 14.87 9.95
N GLY A 693 -30.09 13.85 9.10
CA GLY A 693 -30.83 13.95 7.84
C GLY A 693 -30.09 14.71 6.73
N THR A 694 -28.82 15.07 6.92
CA THR A 694 -28.01 15.78 5.91
C THR A 694 -27.03 14.81 5.24
N ARG A 695 -27.07 14.72 3.91
CA ARG A 695 -26.23 13.83 3.13
C ARG A 695 -24.89 14.50 2.76
N ALA A 696 -23.81 14.13 3.43
CA ALA A 696 -22.46 14.54 3.04
C ALA A 696 -22.06 13.86 1.73
N ARG A 697 -21.61 14.66 0.76
CA ARG A 697 -21.17 14.19 -0.57
C ARG A 697 -19.74 14.61 -0.90
N GLN A 698 -19.04 15.14 0.09
CA GLN A 698 -17.63 15.54 0.00
C GLN A 698 -16.88 15.03 1.21
N LEU A 699 -15.68 14.49 0.98
CA LEU A 699 -14.71 14.15 2.02
C LEU A 699 -13.64 15.25 2.12
N PRO A 700 -13.16 15.48 3.34
CA PRO A 700 -13.64 14.97 4.64
C PRO A 700 -15.03 15.53 5.01
N VAL A 701 -15.76 14.83 5.88
CA VAL A 701 -17.08 15.23 6.39
C VAL A 701 -16.90 16.27 7.49
N THR A 702 -16.39 17.45 7.10
CA THR A 702 -16.16 18.56 8.03
C THR A 702 -17.47 19.28 8.40
N PRO A 703 -17.49 20.03 9.51
CA PRO A 703 -18.63 20.91 9.83
C PRO A 703 -18.99 21.88 8.72
N ALA A 704 -18.00 22.40 7.98
CA ALA A 704 -18.21 23.28 6.83
C ALA A 704 -18.94 22.56 5.69
N HIS A 705 -18.45 21.38 5.28
CA HIS A 705 -19.08 20.60 4.21
C HIS A 705 -20.47 20.09 4.58
N ILE A 706 -20.74 19.76 5.85
CA ILE A 706 -22.10 19.42 6.32
C ILE A 706 -23.03 20.63 6.21
N LYS A 707 -22.56 21.81 6.60
CA LYS A 707 -23.34 23.06 6.53
C LYS A 707 -23.68 23.41 5.08
N GLU A 708 -22.72 23.30 4.17
CA GLU A 708 -22.93 23.51 2.73
C GLU A 708 -23.91 22.50 2.15
N ALA A 709 -23.75 21.21 2.45
CA ALA A 709 -24.66 20.15 1.99
C ALA A 709 -26.09 20.38 2.48
N ARG A 710 -26.26 20.89 3.72
CA ARG A 710 -27.59 21.22 4.28
C ARG A 710 -28.23 22.42 3.59
N ALA A 711 -27.46 23.40 3.18
CA ALA A 711 -27.98 24.58 2.45
C ALA A 711 -28.44 24.24 1.02
N GLN A 712 -27.93 23.11 0.46
CA GLN A 712 -28.29 22.59 -0.88
C GLN A 712 -29.39 21.52 -0.85
N SER A 713 -29.84 21.08 0.32
CA SER A 713 -30.91 20.08 0.51
C SER A 713 -32.27 20.75 0.61
#